data_13394a32974d7fdf8af62341cda0ae98
#
_entry.id   13394a32974d7fdf8af62341cda0ae98
#
_cell.length_a   1.000
_cell.length_b   1.000
_cell.length_c   1.000
_cell.angle_alpha   90.00
_cell.angle_beta   90.00
_cell.angle_gamma   90.00
#
_symmetry.space_group_name_H-M   'P 1'
#
loop_
_entity.id
_entity.type
_entity.pdbx_description
1 polymer ?
#
loop_
_entity_poly.entity_id
_entity_poly.type
_entity_poly.pdbx_seq_one_letter_code
_entity_poly.pdbx_strand_id
1 'polypeptide(L)'
;MLKNYFLTAFRSLKRNKLHASINILGLAIGMTCCILIILFIQFELGYDRHNKNATRVYRLAVDLEANDWAISAFPLGALLKENFPEVENYTRIKPIETFVQNSDNLVKNKEKIFFADSTVFDVLDIKLLKGNPVNALAKINSMVITPARARAYFGDEDPVGKTLTRVDSKTEFVITGVFEPLPSNSHVHMDMMVSSENFPIMRANAEDGWNYLTNHYTYVVLPENFDYITFEKTISKFLDKYHELKPEDTPNRLRLQPLTDIHLHSNRGLEVEANGNMNTVYILSAIAFFILVIACINFMNLTTAQSLKRAREVGVRKVVGSKRSHLVLQFLSESVLISLIALILAGVLLTLVVPKFNELSGKQLILNPVQNITVILAFVGIAAVVGFIAGLYPAFFLSHFNPTTVLKGNFATNLSGQGLRKGLVVFQFAIAFVIMVGTYVVHSQLDYMRTKDMGFDREQTLIVKMPNDSVGSEAIKNEMKRLSSVSNVTQFIEIPGKMVRTTSIWYEGVKDNTAENLYIFSGDVDLIQTMGMKMKAGRYFETGTKQYGKEFVLNETAVKHFGWKPEEAIGKMIDFGQRGETPGKVIGIVEDFHFKDLHETIDPLVMYLEPQYEGSFMAMKLNAGDVTQSVADIQEVWKKFLPQYEFEYQFLDESFNSLFDQEKRLSTLFTIFSGLAILISCLGLFGLASFTLEQNRKSVAIRKVMGASVSNILFMMSKDFLKLVLIGMLVASPVAYYAMTKWLQGFAYSVGFGWLVFIYAAGVALVVAFATVSYHSLKAATTNPVNSLKE
;
A
#
# COMPACT_ATOMS: atom_id res chain seq x y z
N MET A 1 36.02 20.83 -29.73
CA MET A 1 34.96 21.65 -29.13
C MET A 1 34.45 21.07 -27.80
N LEU A 2 33.97 19.83 -27.73
CA LEU A 2 33.46 19.20 -26.48
C LEU A 2 34.47 19.26 -25.30
N LYS A 3 35.76 18.95 -25.52
CA LYS A 3 36.81 19.04 -24.48
C LYS A 3 36.90 20.44 -23.84
N ASN A 4 36.75 21.50 -24.66
CA ASN A 4 36.77 22.88 -24.16
C ASN A 4 35.51 23.24 -23.39
N TYR A 5 34.33 22.70 -23.78
CA TYR A 5 33.09 22.90 -23.00
C TYR A 5 33.17 22.24 -21.62
N PHE A 6 33.71 21.02 -21.55
CA PHE A 6 33.98 20.31 -20.29
C PHE A 6 34.91 21.07 -19.36
N LEU A 7 36.06 21.55 -19.89
CA LEU A 7 37.00 22.34 -19.09
C LEU A 7 36.41 23.66 -18.59
N THR A 8 35.60 24.32 -19.41
CA THR A 8 34.92 25.58 -19.06
C THR A 8 33.86 25.33 -17.98
N ALA A 9 33.09 24.26 -18.11
CA ALA A 9 32.09 23.84 -17.10
C ALA A 9 32.76 23.53 -15.74
N PHE A 10 33.85 22.78 -15.74
CA PHE A 10 34.57 22.43 -14.53
C PHE A 10 35.18 23.68 -13.82
N ARG A 11 35.75 24.61 -14.59
CA ARG A 11 36.26 25.89 -14.04
C ARG A 11 35.12 26.72 -13.44
N SER A 12 33.95 26.73 -14.10
CA SER A 12 32.76 27.43 -13.62
C SER A 12 32.26 26.89 -12.27
N LEU A 13 32.21 25.57 -12.13
CA LEU A 13 31.86 24.88 -10.88
C LEU A 13 32.82 25.25 -9.73
N LYS A 14 34.13 25.25 -10.00
CA LYS A 14 35.16 25.56 -9.00
C LYS A 14 35.12 27.02 -8.53
N ARG A 15 34.66 27.94 -9.39
CA ARG A 15 34.56 29.38 -9.08
C ARG A 15 33.30 29.72 -8.26
N ASN A 16 32.20 29.01 -8.46
CA ASN A 16 30.90 29.28 -7.83
C ASN A 16 30.43 28.13 -6.93
N LYS A 17 31.27 27.69 -5.99
CA LYS A 17 31.08 26.48 -5.18
C LYS A 17 29.71 26.38 -4.50
N LEU A 18 29.25 27.44 -3.82
CA LEU A 18 27.97 27.41 -3.07
C LEU A 18 26.76 27.12 -3.98
N HIS A 19 26.65 27.83 -5.09
CA HIS A 19 25.53 27.67 -6.00
C HIS A 19 25.60 26.35 -6.78
N ALA A 20 26.81 25.92 -7.15
CA ALA A 20 27.03 24.62 -7.77
C ALA A 20 26.60 23.48 -6.81
N SER A 21 26.99 23.58 -5.53
CA SER A 21 26.57 22.60 -4.51
C SER A 21 25.06 22.56 -4.31
N ILE A 22 24.38 23.71 -4.22
CA ILE A 22 22.90 23.76 -4.09
C ILE A 22 22.22 23.13 -5.28
N ASN A 23 22.71 23.40 -6.51
CA ASN A 23 22.16 22.82 -7.73
C ASN A 23 22.40 21.30 -7.79
N ILE A 24 23.61 20.85 -7.49
CA ILE A 24 23.93 19.40 -7.49
C ILE A 24 23.14 18.68 -6.43
N LEU A 25 23.04 19.21 -5.21
CA LEU A 25 22.25 18.60 -4.12
C LEU A 25 20.77 18.59 -4.45
N GLY A 26 20.19 19.69 -4.94
CA GLY A 26 18.78 19.76 -5.29
C GLY A 26 18.41 18.78 -6.40
N LEU A 27 19.23 18.68 -7.46
CA LEU A 27 19.04 17.69 -8.52
C LEU A 27 19.30 16.26 -8.03
N ALA A 28 20.30 16.03 -7.20
CA ALA A 28 20.61 14.70 -6.66
C ALA A 28 19.45 14.18 -5.80
N ILE A 29 18.92 15.00 -4.90
CA ILE A 29 17.75 14.63 -4.07
C ILE A 29 16.55 14.37 -4.98
N GLY A 30 16.24 15.27 -5.91
CA GLY A 30 15.11 15.10 -6.85
C GLY A 30 15.24 13.83 -7.70
N MET A 31 16.43 13.54 -8.23
CA MET A 31 16.68 12.31 -8.99
C MET A 31 16.65 11.06 -8.10
N THR A 32 17.17 11.11 -6.88
CA THR A 32 17.09 9.99 -5.93
C THR A 32 15.63 9.61 -5.66
N CYS A 33 14.77 10.60 -5.35
CA CYS A 33 13.35 10.38 -5.14
C CYS A 33 12.66 9.81 -6.40
N CYS A 34 12.94 10.41 -7.55
CA CYS A 34 12.34 9.98 -8.82
C CYS A 34 12.75 8.54 -9.18
N ILE A 35 14.03 8.20 -9.08
CA ILE A 35 14.54 6.86 -9.36
C ILE A 35 13.95 5.84 -8.37
N LEU A 36 13.92 6.18 -7.08
CA LEU A 36 13.35 5.31 -6.06
C LEU A 36 11.87 4.99 -6.33
N ILE A 37 11.09 6.01 -6.68
CA ILE A 37 9.67 5.82 -7.02
C ILE A 37 9.52 5.05 -8.35
N ILE A 38 10.36 5.29 -9.35
CA ILE A 38 10.35 4.51 -10.60
C ILE A 38 10.66 3.04 -10.32
N LEU A 39 11.63 2.73 -9.48
CA LEU A 39 11.93 1.34 -9.07
C LEU A 39 10.74 0.70 -8.36
N PHE A 40 10.08 1.43 -7.46
CA PHE A 40 8.85 0.96 -6.81
C PHE A 40 7.74 0.70 -7.84
N ILE A 41 7.50 1.64 -8.75
CA ILE A 41 6.49 1.47 -9.82
C ILE A 41 6.81 0.28 -10.72
N GLN A 42 8.07 0.09 -11.09
CA GLN A 42 8.50 -1.08 -11.88
C GLN A 42 8.28 -2.37 -11.12
N PHE A 43 8.52 -2.39 -9.80
CA PHE A 43 8.24 -3.53 -8.96
C PHE A 43 6.73 -3.83 -8.92
N GLU A 44 5.87 -2.82 -8.68
CA GLU A 44 4.42 -2.96 -8.63
C GLU A 44 3.80 -3.41 -9.97
N LEU A 45 4.26 -2.82 -11.09
CA LEU A 45 3.82 -3.20 -12.43
C LEU A 45 4.44 -4.51 -12.95
N GLY A 46 5.47 -5.00 -12.24
CA GLY A 46 6.21 -6.22 -12.57
C GLY A 46 5.65 -7.49 -11.93
N TYR A 47 4.56 -7.40 -11.16
CA TYR A 47 3.98 -8.56 -10.50
C TYR A 47 3.61 -9.65 -11.52
N ASP A 48 3.98 -10.88 -11.17
CA ASP A 48 3.74 -12.12 -11.91
C ASP A 48 4.28 -12.18 -13.35
N ARG A 49 4.98 -11.14 -13.81
CA ARG A 49 5.57 -11.11 -15.16
C ARG A 49 6.81 -12.00 -15.30
N HIS A 50 7.31 -12.59 -14.21
CA HIS A 50 8.35 -13.61 -14.23
C HIS A 50 7.85 -14.95 -14.80
N ASN A 51 6.53 -15.19 -14.71
CA ASN A 51 5.91 -16.38 -15.29
C ASN A 51 5.91 -16.29 -16.81
N LYS A 52 6.46 -17.27 -17.50
CA LYS A 52 6.51 -17.34 -18.97
C LYS A 52 5.13 -17.33 -19.62
N ASN A 53 4.11 -17.80 -18.89
CA ASN A 53 2.71 -17.84 -19.32
C ASN A 53 1.88 -16.67 -18.77
N ALA A 54 2.49 -15.60 -18.22
CA ALA A 54 1.79 -14.51 -17.52
C ALA A 54 0.62 -13.90 -18.32
N THR A 55 0.74 -13.83 -19.65
CA THR A 55 -0.30 -13.29 -20.54
C THR A 55 -1.40 -14.28 -20.93
N ARG A 56 -1.23 -15.56 -20.54
CA ARG A 56 -2.11 -16.68 -20.90
C ARG A 56 -2.78 -17.34 -19.69
N VAL A 57 -2.29 -17.02 -18.49
CA VAL A 57 -2.84 -17.54 -17.24
C VAL A 57 -3.92 -16.60 -16.74
N TYR A 58 -5.07 -17.18 -16.40
CA TYR A 58 -6.23 -16.48 -15.85
C TYR A 58 -6.66 -17.16 -14.55
N ARG A 59 -6.93 -16.38 -13.52
CA ARG A 59 -7.56 -16.85 -12.29
C ARG A 59 -9.07 -16.91 -12.49
N LEU A 60 -9.69 -18.00 -12.05
CA LEU A 60 -11.15 -18.11 -11.94
C LEU A 60 -11.60 -17.42 -10.65
N ALA A 61 -12.50 -16.49 -10.76
CA ALA A 61 -13.10 -15.76 -9.65
C ALA A 61 -14.62 -15.76 -9.80
N VAL A 62 -15.34 -15.51 -8.72
CA VAL A 62 -16.81 -15.55 -8.71
C VAL A 62 -17.36 -14.19 -8.28
N ASP A 63 -18.30 -13.65 -9.08
CA ASP A 63 -19.07 -12.48 -8.73
C ASP A 63 -20.42 -12.96 -8.13
N LEU A 64 -20.64 -12.66 -6.86
CA LEU A 64 -21.90 -12.86 -6.16
C LEU A 64 -22.61 -11.51 -6.02
N GLU A 65 -23.94 -11.48 -5.85
CA GLU A 65 -24.70 -10.23 -5.73
C GLU A 65 -24.16 -9.27 -4.64
N ALA A 66 -23.71 -9.84 -3.52
CA ALA A 66 -23.22 -9.07 -2.39
C ALA A 66 -21.68 -9.00 -2.31
N ASN A 67 -20.95 -9.92 -2.98
CA ASN A 67 -19.51 -10.04 -2.81
C ASN A 67 -18.83 -10.62 -4.04
N ASP A 68 -17.73 -10.03 -4.44
CA ASP A 68 -16.83 -10.54 -5.46
C ASP A 68 -15.69 -11.32 -4.77
N TRP A 69 -15.55 -12.61 -5.05
CA TRP A 69 -14.53 -13.46 -4.44
C TRP A 69 -13.45 -13.94 -5.42
N ALA A 70 -12.22 -13.96 -4.92
CA ALA A 70 -11.05 -14.44 -5.66
C ALA A 70 -10.95 -15.97 -5.75
N ILE A 71 -11.87 -16.68 -5.13
CA ILE A 71 -11.94 -18.14 -5.06
C ILE A 71 -12.98 -18.72 -6.03
N SER A 72 -12.89 -20.00 -6.24
CA SER A 72 -13.82 -20.75 -7.11
C SER A 72 -14.14 -22.13 -6.54
N ALA A 73 -15.19 -22.76 -7.08
CA ALA A 73 -15.54 -24.13 -6.73
C ALA A 73 -14.42 -25.10 -7.17
N PHE A 74 -14.15 -26.09 -6.34
CA PHE A 74 -13.08 -27.05 -6.54
C PHE A 74 -13.12 -27.81 -7.88
N PRO A 75 -14.30 -28.33 -8.36
CA PRO A 75 -14.33 -29.11 -9.59
C PRO A 75 -14.13 -28.30 -10.86
N LEU A 76 -14.24 -26.99 -10.78
CA LEU A 76 -14.34 -26.09 -11.92
C LEU A 76 -13.16 -26.19 -12.90
N GLY A 77 -11.93 -26.24 -12.39
CA GLY A 77 -10.73 -26.34 -13.24
C GLY A 77 -10.71 -27.60 -14.10
N ALA A 78 -11.02 -28.75 -13.50
CA ALA A 78 -11.10 -30.04 -14.21
C ALA A 78 -12.23 -30.05 -15.23
N LEU A 79 -13.41 -29.58 -14.82
CA LEU A 79 -14.61 -29.54 -15.68
C LEU A 79 -14.39 -28.65 -16.91
N LEU A 80 -13.75 -27.48 -16.73
CA LEU A 80 -13.45 -26.60 -17.86
C LEU A 80 -12.44 -27.23 -18.81
N LYS A 81 -11.41 -27.91 -18.28
CA LYS A 81 -10.43 -28.63 -19.10
C LYS A 81 -11.03 -29.76 -19.90
N GLU A 82 -12.01 -30.48 -19.34
CA GLU A 82 -12.69 -31.58 -20.00
C GLU A 82 -13.65 -31.12 -21.11
N ASN A 83 -14.36 -30.01 -20.90
CA ASN A 83 -15.41 -29.55 -21.79
C ASN A 83 -14.98 -28.49 -22.82
N PHE A 84 -13.85 -27.80 -22.59
CA PHE A 84 -13.37 -26.72 -23.43
C PHE A 84 -11.92 -26.95 -23.86
N PRO A 85 -11.70 -27.29 -25.16
CA PRO A 85 -10.34 -27.52 -25.69
C PRO A 85 -9.43 -26.30 -25.58
N GLU A 86 -10.00 -25.09 -25.46
CA GLU A 86 -9.30 -23.83 -25.28
C GLU A 86 -8.60 -23.76 -23.92
N VAL A 87 -9.03 -24.52 -22.94
CA VAL A 87 -8.34 -24.63 -21.64
C VAL A 87 -7.20 -25.62 -21.79
N GLU A 88 -6.02 -25.11 -22.10
CA GLU A 88 -4.83 -25.94 -22.36
C GLU A 88 -4.32 -26.65 -21.10
N ASN A 89 -4.39 -25.98 -19.94
CA ASN A 89 -4.00 -26.56 -18.65
C ASN A 89 -4.71 -25.80 -17.50
N TYR A 90 -4.71 -26.39 -16.31
CA TYR A 90 -5.20 -25.73 -15.11
C TYR A 90 -4.40 -26.18 -13.89
N THR A 91 -4.47 -25.40 -12.80
CA THR A 91 -3.99 -25.77 -11.49
C THR A 91 -4.84 -25.14 -10.40
N ARG A 92 -4.95 -25.82 -9.26
CA ARG A 92 -5.64 -25.32 -8.07
C ARG A 92 -4.64 -25.26 -6.94
N ILE A 93 -4.75 -24.21 -6.13
CA ILE A 93 -4.00 -24.10 -4.88
C ILE A 93 -4.95 -23.78 -3.74
N LYS A 94 -4.66 -24.31 -2.55
CA LYS A 94 -5.41 -24.01 -1.32
C LYS A 94 -4.46 -23.86 -0.16
N PRO A 95 -4.32 -22.64 0.39
CA PRO A 95 -3.52 -22.39 1.58
C PRO A 95 -4.24 -22.93 2.82
N ILE A 96 -3.49 -23.51 3.74
CA ILE A 96 -3.90 -23.78 5.11
C ILE A 96 -2.77 -23.41 6.07
N GLU A 97 -3.13 -22.93 7.24
CA GLU A 97 -2.22 -22.74 8.37
C GLU A 97 -2.31 -23.95 9.28
N THR A 98 -1.18 -24.57 9.56
CA THR A 98 -1.11 -25.78 10.38
C THR A 98 0.25 -25.90 11.07
N PHE A 99 0.35 -26.79 12.05
CA PHE A 99 1.62 -27.09 12.68
C PHE A 99 2.30 -28.27 11.99
N VAL A 100 3.58 -28.08 11.66
CA VAL A 100 4.42 -29.10 11.03
C VAL A 100 5.62 -29.38 11.93
N GLN A 101 5.97 -30.66 12.06
CA GLN A 101 7.12 -31.11 12.84
C GLN A 101 7.98 -32.08 12.02
N ASN A 102 9.27 -32.09 12.30
CA ASN A 102 10.19 -33.12 11.82
C ASN A 102 10.13 -34.35 12.77
N SER A 103 10.16 -35.55 12.26
CA SER A 103 10.14 -36.79 13.06
C SER A 103 11.30 -36.87 14.06
N ASP A 104 12.45 -36.30 13.72
CA ASP A 104 13.66 -36.33 14.55
C ASP A 104 13.75 -35.19 15.56
N ASN A 105 12.97 -34.13 15.35
CA ASN A 105 12.99 -32.95 16.19
C ASN A 105 11.55 -32.57 16.57
N LEU A 106 11.20 -32.70 17.84
CA LEU A 106 9.85 -32.46 18.37
C LEU A 106 9.39 -30.99 18.30
N VAL A 107 10.15 -30.10 17.65
CA VAL A 107 9.78 -28.70 17.48
C VAL A 107 8.66 -28.61 16.46
N LYS A 108 7.54 -28.06 16.88
CA LYS A 108 6.34 -27.81 16.06
C LYS A 108 6.37 -26.37 15.59
N ASN A 109 6.51 -26.20 14.29
CA ASN A 109 6.48 -24.86 13.69
C ASN A 109 5.12 -24.64 13.04
N LYS A 110 4.54 -23.44 13.24
CA LYS A 110 3.38 -23.00 12.49
C LYS A 110 3.80 -22.67 11.06
N GLU A 111 3.15 -23.30 10.11
CA GLU A 111 3.48 -23.17 8.69
C GLU A 111 2.20 -22.88 7.88
N LYS A 112 2.35 -22.08 6.83
CA LYS A 112 1.35 -21.96 5.77
C LYS A 112 1.73 -22.93 4.66
N ILE A 113 1.02 -24.05 4.57
CA ILE A 113 1.20 -25.03 3.52
C ILE A 113 0.13 -24.86 2.43
N PHE A 114 0.45 -25.19 1.20
CA PHE A 114 -0.46 -25.10 0.07
C PHE A 114 -0.74 -26.49 -0.48
N PHE A 115 -1.99 -26.93 -0.48
CA PHE A 115 -2.37 -28.05 -1.33
C PHE A 115 -2.38 -27.58 -2.78
N ALA A 116 -1.70 -28.30 -3.66
CA ALA A 116 -1.53 -27.93 -5.05
C ALA A 116 -1.65 -29.12 -5.99
N ASP A 117 -2.21 -28.90 -7.15
CA ASP A 117 -2.19 -29.89 -8.24
C ASP A 117 -0.75 -30.04 -8.77
N SER A 118 -0.42 -31.23 -9.30
CA SER A 118 0.91 -31.48 -9.91
C SER A 118 1.22 -30.55 -11.10
N THR A 119 0.21 -29.95 -11.71
CA THR A 119 0.31 -28.99 -12.81
C THR A 119 0.77 -27.59 -12.38
N VAL A 120 0.89 -27.33 -11.06
CA VAL A 120 1.29 -26.02 -10.51
C VAL A 120 2.65 -25.55 -11.04
N PHE A 121 3.58 -26.48 -11.27
CA PHE A 121 4.91 -26.18 -11.79
C PHE A 121 4.86 -25.60 -13.21
N ASP A 122 3.97 -26.11 -14.05
CA ASP A 122 3.82 -25.66 -15.44
C ASP A 122 2.99 -24.37 -15.52
N VAL A 123 1.86 -24.28 -14.77
CA VAL A 123 0.93 -23.16 -14.84
C VAL A 123 1.53 -21.91 -14.20
N LEU A 124 2.13 -22.04 -13.02
CA LEU A 124 2.74 -20.91 -12.29
C LEU A 124 4.26 -20.78 -12.55
N ASP A 125 4.82 -21.55 -13.50
CA ASP A 125 6.23 -21.52 -13.91
C ASP A 125 7.22 -21.67 -12.73
N ILE A 126 6.91 -22.61 -11.82
CA ILE A 126 7.75 -22.87 -10.64
C ILE A 126 8.82 -23.89 -11.00
N LYS A 127 10.09 -23.53 -10.77
CA LYS A 127 11.23 -24.39 -11.08
C LYS A 127 11.61 -25.28 -9.90
N LEU A 128 11.79 -26.58 -10.16
CA LEU A 128 12.39 -27.49 -9.19
C LEU A 128 13.91 -27.43 -9.27
N LEU A 129 14.54 -27.27 -8.11
CA LEU A 129 15.99 -27.36 -7.93
C LEU A 129 16.43 -28.80 -7.72
N LYS A 130 15.58 -29.60 -7.06
CA LYS A 130 15.73 -31.06 -6.87
C LYS A 130 14.38 -31.73 -7.05
N GLY A 131 14.36 -32.93 -7.62
CA GLY A 131 13.15 -33.69 -7.91
C GLY A 131 12.73 -33.61 -9.38
N ASN A 132 11.60 -34.23 -9.71
CA ASN A 132 11.04 -34.22 -11.06
C ASN A 132 9.63 -33.57 -11.01
N PRO A 133 9.35 -32.50 -11.75
CA PRO A 133 8.07 -31.78 -11.70
C PRO A 133 6.87 -32.67 -12.01
N VAL A 134 7.00 -33.65 -12.89
CA VAL A 134 5.90 -34.56 -13.25
C VAL A 134 5.44 -35.43 -12.06
N ASN A 135 6.39 -35.82 -11.18
CA ASN A 135 6.12 -36.75 -10.08
C ASN A 135 6.10 -36.10 -8.70
N ALA A 136 6.57 -34.85 -8.59
CA ALA A 136 6.83 -34.22 -7.30
C ALA A 136 5.57 -34.08 -6.42
N LEU A 137 4.41 -33.79 -7.03
CA LEU A 137 3.12 -33.70 -6.34
C LEU A 137 2.05 -34.66 -6.89
N ALA A 138 2.46 -35.68 -7.68
CA ALA A 138 1.53 -36.61 -8.32
C ALA A 138 0.97 -37.66 -7.37
N LYS A 139 1.65 -37.93 -6.25
CA LYS A 139 1.25 -38.97 -5.29
C LYS A 139 0.70 -38.34 -4.02
N ILE A 140 -0.22 -39.06 -3.38
CA ILE A 140 -0.68 -38.72 -2.03
C ILE A 140 0.52 -38.66 -1.08
N ASN A 141 0.48 -37.77 -0.11
CA ASN A 141 1.53 -37.54 0.89
C ASN A 141 2.89 -37.09 0.31
N SER A 142 2.92 -36.59 -0.93
CA SER A 142 4.10 -35.91 -1.45
C SER A 142 4.10 -34.43 -1.08
N MET A 143 5.31 -33.95 -0.78
CA MET A 143 5.55 -32.56 -0.41
C MET A 143 6.79 -32.02 -1.12
N VAL A 144 6.76 -30.76 -1.52
CA VAL A 144 7.93 -29.99 -1.97
C VAL A 144 8.10 -28.74 -1.12
N ILE A 145 9.37 -28.37 -0.88
CA ILE A 145 9.70 -27.24 0.02
C ILE A 145 10.75 -26.33 -0.62
N THR A 146 10.82 -25.07 -0.16
CA THR A 146 11.89 -24.15 -0.55
C THR A 146 13.22 -24.49 0.13
N PRO A 147 14.38 -24.02 -0.40
CA PRO A 147 15.68 -24.21 0.25
C PRO A 147 15.73 -23.64 1.67
N ALA A 148 14.98 -22.55 1.94
CA ALA A 148 14.91 -21.96 3.27
C ALA A 148 14.26 -22.91 4.27
N ARG A 149 13.13 -23.54 3.90
CA ARG A 149 12.46 -24.54 4.75
C ARG A 149 13.24 -25.84 4.85
N ALA A 150 13.88 -26.27 3.76
CA ALA A 150 14.78 -27.43 3.79
C ALA A 150 15.87 -27.25 4.85
N ARG A 151 16.52 -26.09 4.86
CA ARG A 151 17.57 -25.76 5.84
C ARG A 151 17.03 -25.63 7.26
N ALA A 152 15.84 -25.05 7.44
CA ALA A 152 15.22 -24.89 8.75
C ALA A 152 14.87 -26.24 9.42
N TYR A 153 14.41 -27.21 8.65
CA TYR A 153 14.01 -28.53 9.18
C TYR A 153 15.12 -29.59 9.19
N PHE A 154 16.05 -29.53 8.25
CA PHE A 154 17.04 -30.60 8.02
C PHE A 154 18.50 -30.10 8.03
N GLY A 155 18.73 -28.81 8.27
CA GLY A 155 20.07 -28.23 8.21
C GLY A 155 20.67 -28.32 6.82
N ASP A 156 21.90 -28.87 6.75
CA ASP A 156 22.62 -29.03 5.48
C ASP A 156 22.39 -30.42 4.84
N GLU A 157 21.56 -31.27 5.44
CA GLU A 157 21.26 -32.61 4.90
C GLU A 157 20.29 -32.53 3.70
N ASP A 158 20.36 -33.54 2.82
CA ASP A 158 19.42 -33.60 1.69
C ASP A 158 17.99 -33.89 2.20
N PRO A 159 17.03 -32.99 1.95
CA PRO A 159 15.67 -33.19 2.43
C PRO A 159 14.87 -34.21 1.63
N VAL A 160 15.29 -34.55 0.39
CA VAL A 160 14.51 -35.45 -0.48
C VAL A 160 14.48 -36.89 0.10
N GLY A 161 13.28 -37.43 0.24
CA GLY A 161 13.03 -38.72 0.86
C GLY A 161 12.79 -38.68 2.37
N LYS A 162 13.03 -37.52 3.04
CA LYS A 162 12.70 -37.35 4.45
C LYS A 162 11.24 -37.02 4.63
N THR A 163 10.75 -37.10 5.88
CA THR A 163 9.36 -36.85 6.22
C THR A 163 9.17 -35.65 7.13
N LEU A 164 8.05 -34.94 6.92
CA LEU A 164 7.49 -33.95 7.82
C LEU A 164 6.06 -34.34 8.20
N THR A 165 5.70 -34.18 9.46
CA THR A 165 4.39 -34.58 9.98
C THR A 165 3.54 -33.37 10.25
N ARG A 166 2.32 -33.33 9.72
CA ARG A 166 1.28 -32.39 10.09
C ARG A 166 0.68 -32.83 11.43
N VAL A 167 0.76 -31.94 12.42
CA VAL A 167 0.47 -32.29 13.82
C VAL A 167 -1.00 -32.61 14.08
N ASP A 168 -1.91 -31.80 13.53
CA ASP A 168 -3.36 -31.89 13.75
C ASP A 168 -3.98 -33.16 13.13
N SER A 169 -3.55 -33.55 11.93
CA SER A 169 -4.05 -34.75 11.24
C SER A 169 -3.14 -35.98 11.38
N LYS A 170 -1.97 -35.84 11.99
CA LYS A 170 -0.92 -36.87 12.09
C LYS A 170 -0.52 -37.44 10.72
N THR A 171 -0.66 -36.62 9.66
CA THR A 171 -0.33 -37.04 8.29
C THR A 171 1.15 -36.82 8.06
N GLU A 172 1.84 -37.88 7.64
CA GLU A 172 3.25 -37.81 7.25
C GLU A 172 3.37 -37.51 5.76
N PHE A 173 4.14 -36.46 5.44
CA PHE A 173 4.45 -36.05 4.08
C PHE A 173 5.89 -36.39 3.75
N VAL A 174 6.12 -37.06 2.62
CA VAL A 174 7.45 -37.33 2.10
C VAL A 174 7.91 -36.21 1.20
N ILE A 175 9.09 -35.66 1.46
CA ILE A 175 9.68 -34.65 0.62
C ILE A 175 10.16 -35.26 -0.68
N THR A 176 9.57 -34.83 -1.78
CA THR A 176 9.80 -35.32 -3.15
C THR A 176 10.62 -34.36 -3.99
N GLY A 177 10.83 -33.14 -3.51
CA GLY A 177 11.61 -32.15 -4.22
C GLY A 177 11.84 -30.85 -3.46
N VAL A 178 12.75 -30.05 -4.01
CA VAL A 178 13.04 -28.70 -3.55
C VAL A 178 12.80 -27.75 -4.71
N PHE A 179 12.04 -26.69 -4.52
CA PHE A 179 11.69 -25.72 -5.56
C PHE A 179 12.29 -24.34 -5.30
N GLU A 180 12.52 -23.59 -6.39
CA GLU A 180 12.98 -22.21 -6.32
C GLU A 180 11.89 -21.31 -5.72
N PRO A 181 12.18 -20.50 -4.68
CA PRO A 181 11.18 -19.60 -4.13
C PRO A 181 10.68 -18.63 -5.19
N LEU A 182 9.37 -18.36 -5.19
CA LEU A 182 8.78 -17.37 -6.09
C LEU A 182 9.36 -15.97 -5.80
N PRO A 183 9.54 -15.15 -6.83
CA PRO A 183 10.01 -13.77 -6.66
C PRO A 183 9.10 -12.96 -5.73
N SER A 184 9.66 -11.97 -5.03
CA SER A 184 8.93 -11.11 -4.10
C SER A 184 7.84 -10.25 -4.75
N ASN A 185 7.77 -10.18 -6.08
CA ASN A 185 6.71 -9.59 -6.87
C ASN A 185 5.80 -10.65 -7.52
N SER A 186 5.47 -11.68 -6.79
CA SER A 186 4.42 -12.65 -7.10
C SER A 186 3.18 -12.37 -6.25
N HIS A 187 1.97 -12.62 -6.79
CA HIS A 187 0.70 -12.46 -6.05
C HIS A 187 0.50 -13.56 -4.99
N VAL A 188 1.33 -14.60 -5.00
CA VAL A 188 1.32 -15.69 -4.03
C VAL A 188 2.76 -16.10 -3.69
N HIS A 189 3.02 -16.33 -2.39
CA HIS A 189 4.28 -16.85 -1.89
C HIS A 189 4.03 -18.18 -1.21
N MET A 190 4.70 -19.21 -1.71
CA MET A 190 4.59 -20.57 -1.23
C MET A 190 5.96 -21.06 -0.81
N ASP A 191 6.07 -21.55 0.44
CA ASP A 191 7.30 -22.15 0.95
C ASP A 191 7.21 -23.67 1.00
N MET A 192 5.99 -24.20 1.13
CA MET A 192 5.69 -25.62 1.24
C MET A 192 4.44 -25.94 0.43
N MET A 193 4.54 -26.90 -0.49
CA MET A 193 3.40 -27.39 -1.25
C MET A 193 3.23 -28.89 -1.04
N VAL A 194 1.99 -29.32 -0.87
CA VAL A 194 1.56 -30.70 -0.67
C VAL A 194 0.64 -31.09 -1.81
N SER A 195 0.69 -32.34 -2.22
CA SER A 195 -0.21 -32.87 -3.24
C SER A 195 -1.69 -32.63 -2.90
N SER A 196 -2.44 -32.11 -3.85
CA SER A 196 -3.89 -31.93 -3.76
C SER A 196 -4.64 -33.25 -3.52
N GLU A 197 -4.05 -34.39 -3.88
CA GLU A 197 -4.62 -35.71 -3.61
C GLU A 197 -4.81 -36.02 -2.11
N ASN A 198 -4.20 -35.25 -1.23
CA ASN A 198 -4.38 -35.34 0.21
C ASN A 198 -5.68 -34.73 0.72
N PHE A 199 -6.37 -33.93 -0.09
CA PHE A 199 -7.55 -33.24 0.35
C PHE A 199 -8.79 -34.13 0.20
N PRO A 200 -9.50 -34.51 1.27
CA PRO A 200 -10.64 -35.42 1.21
C PRO A 200 -11.75 -34.98 0.24
N ILE A 201 -12.04 -33.69 0.17
CA ILE A 201 -13.04 -33.10 -0.74
C ILE A 201 -12.61 -33.23 -2.21
N MET A 202 -11.32 -33.35 -2.47
CA MET A 202 -10.77 -33.51 -3.82
C MET A 202 -11.06 -34.90 -4.40
N ARG A 203 -11.36 -35.86 -3.56
CA ARG A 203 -11.76 -37.22 -3.92
C ARG A 203 -13.27 -37.41 -3.96
N ALA A 204 -14.04 -36.49 -3.34
CA ALA A 204 -15.50 -36.52 -3.41
C ALA A 204 -15.96 -36.27 -4.85
N ASN A 205 -17.00 -36.95 -5.27
CA ASN A 205 -17.58 -36.81 -6.60
C ASN A 205 -17.82 -35.34 -6.95
N ALA A 206 -17.63 -34.98 -8.21
CA ALA A 206 -17.74 -33.63 -8.70
C ALA A 206 -19.09 -32.93 -8.35
N GLU A 207 -20.13 -33.69 -8.09
CA GLU A 207 -21.45 -33.23 -7.69
C GLU A 207 -21.49 -32.64 -6.27
N ASP A 208 -20.71 -33.17 -5.32
CA ASP A 208 -20.70 -32.67 -3.93
C ASP A 208 -19.80 -31.43 -3.72
N GLY A 209 -18.86 -31.17 -4.63
CA GLY A 209 -17.90 -30.05 -4.53
C GLY A 209 -18.44 -28.70 -4.98
N TRP A 210 -19.60 -28.65 -5.64
CA TRP A 210 -20.16 -27.44 -6.22
C TRP A 210 -20.71 -26.46 -5.20
N ASN A 211 -21.24 -26.93 -4.11
CA ASN A 211 -21.87 -26.13 -3.06
C ASN A 211 -20.87 -25.53 -2.08
N TYR A 212 -19.57 -25.86 -2.22
CA TYR A 212 -18.51 -25.40 -1.32
C TYR A 212 -17.52 -24.52 -2.05
N LEU A 213 -17.71 -23.21 -2.00
CA LEU A 213 -16.65 -22.23 -2.24
C LEU A 213 -15.67 -22.32 -1.07
N THR A 214 -14.67 -23.19 -1.17
CA THR A 214 -13.77 -23.53 -0.05
C THR A 214 -12.38 -22.98 -0.26
N ASN A 215 -12.20 -21.66 -0.40
CA ASN A 215 -10.90 -20.99 -0.51
C ASN A 215 -9.92 -21.67 -1.49
N HIS A 216 -10.42 -22.17 -2.64
CA HIS A 216 -9.58 -22.68 -3.71
C HIS A 216 -9.33 -21.58 -4.75
N TYR A 217 -8.07 -21.41 -5.09
CA TYR A 217 -7.66 -20.53 -6.17
C TYR A 217 -7.38 -21.40 -7.40
N THR A 218 -8.17 -21.24 -8.43
CA THR A 218 -8.05 -22.01 -9.68
C THR A 218 -7.47 -21.11 -10.76
N TYR A 219 -6.43 -21.58 -11.41
CA TYR A 219 -5.80 -20.92 -12.55
C TYR A 219 -5.93 -21.78 -13.79
N VAL A 220 -6.24 -21.15 -14.92
CA VAL A 220 -6.35 -21.80 -16.22
C VAL A 220 -5.39 -21.17 -17.22
N VAL A 221 -4.88 -21.95 -18.13
CA VAL A 221 -4.03 -21.51 -19.25
C VAL A 221 -4.87 -21.51 -20.52
N LEU A 222 -4.97 -20.36 -21.17
CA LEU A 222 -5.68 -20.18 -22.44
C LEU A 222 -4.69 -19.91 -23.57
N PRO A 223 -5.10 -20.02 -24.86
CA PRO A 223 -4.26 -19.70 -26.00
C PRO A 223 -3.79 -18.25 -26.00
N GLU A 224 -2.72 -17.95 -26.73
CA GLU A 224 -2.25 -16.56 -26.89
C GLU A 224 -3.30 -15.68 -27.57
N ASN A 225 -3.46 -14.45 -27.08
CA ASN A 225 -4.40 -13.44 -27.61
C ASN A 225 -5.85 -13.93 -27.69
N PHE A 226 -6.25 -14.82 -26.76
CA PHE A 226 -7.60 -15.37 -26.72
C PHE A 226 -8.63 -14.36 -26.21
N ASP A 227 -9.84 -14.34 -26.80
CA ASP A 227 -10.96 -13.51 -26.32
C ASP A 227 -11.60 -14.14 -25.08
N TYR A 228 -10.98 -13.92 -23.93
CA TYR A 228 -11.44 -14.44 -22.65
C TYR A 228 -12.77 -13.81 -22.19
N ILE A 229 -13.12 -12.59 -22.65
CA ILE A 229 -14.37 -11.90 -22.29
C ILE A 229 -15.59 -12.62 -22.89
N THR A 230 -15.50 -13.00 -24.17
CA THR A 230 -16.55 -13.81 -24.81
C THR A 230 -16.60 -15.22 -24.24
N PHE A 231 -15.44 -15.79 -23.93
CA PHE A 231 -15.34 -17.12 -23.32
C PHE A 231 -15.94 -17.18 -21.92
N GLU A 232 -15.74 -16.15 -21.09
CA GLU A 232 -16.35 -16.00 -19.77
C GLU A 232 -17.88 -16.12 -19.82
N LYS A 233 -18.52 -15.47 -20.79
CA LYS A 233 -19.97 -15.60 -21.01
C LYS A 233 -20.38 -17.01 -21.44
N THR A 234 -19.54 -17.68 -22.21
CA THR A 234 -19.78 -19.07 -22.66
C THR A 234 -19.70 -20.03 -21.48
N ILE A 235 -18.69 -19.90 -20.64
CA ILE A 235 -18.53 -20.71 -19.42
C ILE A 235 -19.71 -20.47 -18.47
N SER A 236 -20.10 -19.23 -18.24
CA SER A 236 -21.24 -18.93 -17.36
C SER A 236 -22.53 -19.65 -17.83
N LYS A 237 -22.82 -19.59 -19.11
CA LYS A 237 -23.99 -20.34 -19.68
C LYS A 237 -23.85 -21.85 -19.58
N PHE A 238 -22.64 -22.37 -19.69
CA PHE A 238 -22.38 -23.80 -19.51
C PHE A 238 -22.61 -24.23 -18.07
N LEU A 239 -22.22 -23.40 -17.10
CA LEU A 239 -22.40 -23.65 -15.68
C LEU A 239 -23.84 -23.60 -15.24
N ASP A 240 -24.71 -22.80 -15.90
CA ASP A 240 -26.15 -22.79 -15.64
C ASP A 240 -26.77 -24.20 -15.74
N LYS A 241 -26.17 -25.08 -16.55
CA LYS A 241 -26.56 -26.48 -16.67
C LYS A 241 -26.25 -27.34 -15.43
N TYR A 242 -25.23 -26.94 -14.66
CA TYR A 242 -24.78 -27.69 -13.50
C TYR A 242 -25.28 -27.13 -12.17
N HIS A 243 -25.75 -25.87 -12.16
CA HIS A 243 -26.43 -25.30 -11.02
C HIS A 243 -27.93 -25.46 -11.24
N GLU A 244 -28.63 -26.19 -10.39
CA GLU A 244 -30.09 -26.17 -10.28
C GLU A 244 -30.65 -24.80 -9.86
N LEU A 245 -29.81 -23.80 -9.85
CA LEU A 245 -30.10 -22.41 -9.50
C LEU A 245 -30.84 -21.77 -10.70
N LYS A 246 -32.03 -21.27 -10.43
CA LYS A 246 -32.76 -20.45 -11.38
C LYS A 246 -31.90 -19.26 -11.80
N PRO A 247 -31.79 -18.91 -13.09
CA PRO A 247 -30.98 -17.79 -13.59
C PRO A 247 -31.35 -16.44 -12.97
N GLU A 248 -32.52 -16.34 -12.37
CA GLU A 248 -33.09 -15.13 -11.75
C GLU A 248 -32.62 -14.94 -10.29
N ASP A 249 -32.13 -15.99 -9.64
CA ASP A 249 -31.92 -15.99 -8.18
C ASP A 249 -30.47 -15.83 -7.75
N THR A 250 -29.49 -16.07 -8.63
CA THR A 250 -28.08 -15.84 -8.33
C THR A 250 -27.29 -15.59 -9.60
N PRO A 251 -26.85 -14.37 -9.86
CA PRO A 251 -25.84 -14.10 -10.87
C PRO A 251 -24.46 -14.56 -10.36
N ASN A 252 -24.28 -15.88 -10.22
CA ASN A 252 -22.97 -16.48 -10.08
C ASN A 252 -22.24 -16.32 -11.40
N ARG A 253 -21.71 -15.12 -11.65
CA ARG A 253 -20.92 -14.86 -12.83
C ARG A 253 -19.50 -15.29 -12.54
N LEU A 254 -19.04 -16.28 -13.27
CA LEU A 254 -17.64 -16.61 -13.30
C LEU A 254 -16.86 -15.50 -14.00
N ARG A 255 -15.72 -15.11 -13.43
CA ARG A 255 -14.79 -14.16 -14.01
C ARG A 255 -13.46 -14.81 -14.31
N LEU A 256 -12.91 -14.46 -15.47
CA LEU A 256 -11.55 -14.80 -15.86
C LEU A 256 -10.68 -13.56 -15.65
N GLN A 257 -9.88 -13.56 -14.59
CA GLN A 257 -8.99 -12.46 -14.25
C GLN A 257 -7.59 -12.75 -14.73
N PRO A 258 -6.99 -11.91 -15.63
CA PRO A 258 -5.61 -12.08 -16.06
C PRO A 258 -4.66 -12.12 -14.85
N LEU A 259 -3.66 -12.99 -14.88
CA LEU A 259 -2.68 -13.13 -13.80
C LEU A 259 -1.99 -11.80 -13.47
N THR A 260 -1.64 -11.01 -14.50
CA THR A 260 -0.98 -9.70 -14.38
C THR A 260 -1.87 -8.61 -13.77
N ASP A 261 -3.18 -8.84 -13.69
CA ASP A 261 -4.14 -7.87 -13.18
C ASP A 261 -4.54 -8.14 -11.73
N ILE A 262 -4.14 -9.28 -11.16
CA ILE A 262 -4.51 -9.66 -9.79
C ILE A 262 -3.98 -8.61 -8.81
N HIS A 263 -2.70 -8.30 -8.87
CA HIS A 263 -2.07 -7.46 -7.85
C HIS A 263 -2.59 -6.01 -7.79
N LEU A 264 -2.82 -5.35 -8.93
CA LEU A 264 -3.15 -3.92 -8.97
C LEU A 264 -4.62 -3.59 -9.24
N HIS A 265 -5.38 -4.53 -9.78
CA HIS A 265 -6.75 -4.29 -10.23
C HIS A 265 -7.79 -5.16 -9.52
N SER A 266 -7.38 -6.09 -8.65
CA SER A 266 -8.32 -6.90 -7.90
C SER A 266 -8.69 -6.25 -6.56
N ASN A 267 -10.00 -6.04 -6.36
CA ASN A 267 -10.60 -5.63 -5.09
C ASN A 267 -11.52 -6.72 -4.54
N ARG A 268 -11.18 -7.98 -4.82
CA ARG A 268 -12.02 -9.13 -4.46
C ARG A 268 -11.79 -9.54 -3.01
N GLY A 269 -12.83 -10.01 -2.38
CA GLY A 269 -12.70 -10.69 -1.08
C GLY A 269 -11.94 -12.01 -1.22
N LEU A 270 -11.38 -12.49 -0.12
CA LEU A 270 -10.65 -13.76 -0.04
C LEU A 270 -9.43 -13.84 -0.95
N GLU A 271 -8.70 -12.74 -1.13
CA GLU A 271 -7.41 -12.79 -1.82
C GLU A 271 -6.41 -13.67 -1.04
N VAL A 272 -5.52 -14.36 -1.77
CA VAL A 272 -4.51 -15.23 -1.14
C VAL A 272 -3.48 -14.44 -0.35
N GLU A 273 -3.18 -13.22 -0.80
CA GLU A 273 -2.35 -12.22 -0.15
C GLU A 273 -2.90 -10.81 -0.43
N ALA A 274 -2.48 -9.85 0.37
CA ALA A 274 -2.93 -8.46 0.20
C ALA A 274 -2.45 -7.86 -1.12
N ASN A 275 -3.37 -7.31 -1.88
CA ASN A 275 -3.13 -6.68 -3.17
C ASN A 275 -2.60 -5.25 -3.04
N GLY A 276 -1.96 -4.75 -4.10
CA GLY A 276 -1.65 -3.34 -4.29
C GLY A 276 -2.86 -2.57 -4.82
N ASN A 277 -2.65 -1.28 -5.12
CA ASN A 277 -3.69 -0.42 -5.68
C ASN A 277 -3.10 0.46 -6.79
N MET A 278 -3.70 0.42 -7.98
CA MET A 278 -3.25 1.21 -9.13
C MET A 278 -3.31 2.73 -8.88
N ASN A 279 -4.25 3.20 -8.05
CA ASN A 279 -4.31 4.60 -7.66
C ASN A 279 -3.04 5.04 -6.91
N THR A 280 -2.49 4.18 -6.05
CA THR A 280 -1.21 4.43 -5.37
C THR A 280 -0.07 4.61 -6.36
N VAL A 281 -0.02 3.78 -7.41
CA VAL A 281 0.97 3.89 -8.48
C VAL A 281 0.84 5.22 -9.23
N TYR A 282 -0.39 5.65 -9.56
CA TYR A 282 -0.64 6.95 -10.21
C TYR A 282 -0.23 8.13 -9.33
N ILE A 283 -0.58 8.09 -8.05
CA ILE A 283 -0.27 9.17 -7.11
C ILE A 283 1.25 9.29 -6.91
N LEU A 284 1.95 8.18 -6.68
CA LEU A 284 3.41 8.18 -6.54
C LEU A 284 4.10 8.62 -7.84
N SER A 285 3.59 8.23 -9.01
CA SER A 285 4.08 8.70 -10.30
C SER A 285 3.97 10.22 -10.42
N ALA A 286 2.83 10.79 -10.04
CA ALA A 286 2.63 12.24 -10.04
C ALA A 286 3.58 12.94 -9.06
N ILE A 287 3.79 12.38 -7.87
CA ILE A 287 4.74 12.92 -6.87
C ILE A 287 6.17 12.90 -7.43
N ALA A 288 6.62 11.78 -8.02
CA ALA A 288 7.94 11.67 -8.63
C ALA A 288 8.15 12.72 -9.72
N PHE A 289 7.16 12.85 -10.61
CA PHE A 289 7.16 13.86 -11.67
C PHE A 289 7.26 15.27 -11.10
N PHE A 290 6.44 15.62 -10.12
CA PHE A 290 6.42 16.96 -9.53
C PHE A 290 7.70 17.27 -8.74
N ILE A 291 8.27 16.33 -8.00
CA ILE A 291 9.56 16.52 -7.31
C ILE A 291 10.66 16.80 -8.33
N LEU A 292 10.69 16.06 -9.42
CA LEU A 292 11.66 16.28 -10.49
C LEU A 292 11.49 17.65 -11.15
N VAL A 293 10.24 18.07 -11.41
CA VAL A 293 9.91 19.40 -11.95
C VAL A 293 10.36 20.50 -10.97
N ILE A 294 10.11 20.35 -9.66
CA ILE A 294 10.59 21.29 -8.64
C ILE A 294 12.12 21.40 -8.67
N ALA A 295 12.83 20.26 -8.77
CA ALA A 295 14.29 20.25 -8.86
C ALA A 295 14.80 20.94 -10.12
N CYS A 296 14.17 20.71 -11.28
CA CYS A 296 14.50 21.40 -12.53
C CYS A 296 14.22 22.92 -12.45
N ILE A 297 13.09 23.31 -11.87
CA ILE A 297 12.73 24.73 -11.66
C ILE A 297 13.75 25.42 -10.75
N ASN A 298 14.14 24.74 -9.67
CA ASN A 298 15.17 25.25 -8.77
C ASN A 298 16.49 25.50 -9.53
N PHE A 299 16.95 24.51 -10.29
CA PHE A 299 18.13 24.66 -11.13
C PHE A 299 18.00 25.83 -12.13
N MET A 300 16.86 25.94 -12.84
CA MET A 300 16.59 27.03 -13.78
C MET A 300 16.64 28.40 -13.08
N ASN A 301 16.02 28.55 -11.93
CA ASN A 301 15.97 29.80 -11.16
C ASN A 301 17.38 30.24 -10.74
N LEU A 302 18.18 29.32 -10.19
CA LEU A 302 19.55 29.62 -9.74
C LEU A 302 20.50 29.91 -10.89
N THR A 303 20.43 29.14 -11.96
CA THR A 303 21.30 29.32 -13.14
C THR A 303 20.94 30.61 -13.85
N THR A 304 19.66 30.96 -13.98
CA THR A 304 19.22 32.24 -14.55
C THR A 304 19.62 33.43 -13.70
N ALA A 305 19.57 33.31 -12.39
CA ALA A 305 20.05 34.37 -11.47
C ALA A 305 21.56 34.65 -11.69
N GLN A 306 22.37 33.59 -11.83
CA GLN A 306 23.80 33.74 -12.10
C GLN A 306 24.14 34.24 -13.50
N SER A 307 23.24 34.04 -14.46
CA SER A 307 23.46 34.42 -15.84
C SER A 307 23.67 35.93 -16.05
N LEU A 308 23.11 36.75 -15.17
CA LEU A 308 23.34 38.19 -15.18
C LEU A 308 24.80 38.56 -14.90
N LYS A 309 25.48 37.80 -14.03
CA LYS A 309 26.96 37.98 -13.78
C LYS A 309 27.81 37.58 -15.02
N ARG A 310 27.30 36.63 -15.82
CA ARG A 310 27.97 36.13 -17.04
C ARG A 310 27.58 36.89 -18.30
N ALA A 311 26.59 37.79 -18.24
CA ALA A 311 26.12 38.54 -19.41
C ALA A 311 27.28 39.33 -20.08
N ARG A 312 28.15 39.91 -19.28
CA ARG A 312 29.33 40.63 -19.79
C ARG A 312 30.31 39.73 -20.56
N GLU A 313 30.57 38.51 -20.07
CA GLU A 313 31.38 37.50 -20.76
C GLU A 313 30.73 37.06 -22.10
N VAL A 314 29.41 36.80 -22.07
CA VAL A 314 28.65 36.45 -23.28
C VAL A 314 28.64 37.60 -24.29
N GLY A 315 28.49 38.84 -23.82
CA GLY A 315 28.57 40.03 -24.66
C GLY A 315 29.90 40.15 -25.38
N VAL A 316 31.02 40.03 -24.66
CA VAL A 316 32.38 40.05 -25.27
C VAL A 316 32.54 38.91 -26.31
N ARG A 317 32.13 37.69 -25.98
CA ARG A 317 32.21 36.55 -26.92
C ARG A 317 31.40 36.77 -28.20
N LYS A 318 30.22 37.38 -28.12
CA LYS A 318 29.43 37.74 -29.29
C LYS A 318 30.08 38.80 -30.15
N VAL A 319 30.75 39.81 -29.51
CA VAL A 319 31.50 40.83 -30.27
C VAL A 319 32.69 40.20 -30.98
N VAL A 320 33.34 39.20 -30.41
CA VAL A 320 34.45 38.44 -30.99
C VAL A 320 33.95 37.39 -32.04
N GLY A 321 32.65 37.32 -32.34
CA GLY A 321 32.12 36.51 -33.43
C GLY A 321 31.50 35.16 -33.06
N SER A 322 31.26 34.87 -31.78
CA SER A 322 30.60 33.62 -31.36
C SER A 322 29.16 33.56 -31.85
N LYS A 323 28.78 32.50 -32.58
CA LYS A 323 27.39 32.24 -33.00
C LYS A 323 26.52 31.90 -31.83
N ARG A 324 25.24 32.29 -31.88
CA ARG A 324 24.22 32.01 -30.83
C ARG A 324 24.12 30.53 -30.52
N SER A 325 24.12 29.66 -31.54
CA SER A 325 24.05 28.19 -31.39
C SER A 325 25.20 27.61 -30.56
N HIS A 326 26.42 28.15 -30.71
CA HIS A 326 27.59 27.69 -29.93
C HIS A 326 27.42 28.01 -28.42
N LEU A 327 26.84 29.18 -28.09
CA LEU A 327 26.57 29.59 -26.71
C LEU A 327 25.45 28.73 -26.12
N VAL A 328 24.36 28.47 -26.86
CA VAL A 328 23.28 27.58 -26.42
C VAL A 328 23.83 26.19 -26.11
N LEU A 329 24.61 25.60 -27.05
CA LEU A 329 25.18 24.27 -26.86
C LEU A 329 26.15 24.21 -25.67
N GLN A 330 26.95 25.28 -25.45
CA GLN A 330 27.84 25.36 -24.28
C GLN A 330 27.05 25.35 -22.98
N PHE A 331 25.99 26.15 -22.83
CA PHE A 331 25.19 26.20 -21.60
C PHE A 331 24.40 24.91 -21.37
N LEU A 332 23.86 24.29 -22.42
CA LEU A 332 23.22 22.99 -22.35
C LEU A 332 24.21 21.90 -21.90
N SER A 333 25.39 21.85 -22.46
CA SER A 333 26.42 20.88 -22.07
C SER A 333 26.89 21.08 -20.62
N GLU A 334 26.97 22.33 -20.14
CA GLU A 334 27.24 22.63 -18.72
C GLU A 334 26.14 22.10 -17.80
N SER A 335 24.86 22.28 -18.16
CA SER A 335 23.71 21.80 -17.39
C SER A 335 23.64 20.27 -17.34
N VAL A 336 23.88 19.62 -18.50
CA VAL A 336 23.94 18.14 -18.58
C VAL A 336 25.09 17.58 -17.73
N LEU A 337 26.25 18.24 -17.73
CA LEU A 337 27.36 17.83 -16.89
C LEU A 337 27.03 17.90 -15.40
N ILE A 338 26.39 19.00 -14.97
CA ILE A 338 25.95 19.16 -13.57
C ILE A 338 24.94 18.06 -13.20
N SER A 339 24.01 17.73 -14.08
CA SER A 339 23.03 16.66 -13.83
C SER A 339 23.67 15.28 -13.79
N LEU A 340 24.71 15.01 -14.59
CA LEU A 340 25.46 13.75 -14.50
C LEU A 340 26.26 13.63 -13.20
N ILE A 341 26.84 14.74 -12.71
CA ILE A 341 27.50 14.77 -11.40
C ILE A 341 26.46 14.54 -10.29
N ALA A 342 25.28 15.15 -10.40
CA ALA A 342 24.18 14.96 -9.48
C ALA A 342 23.64 13.51 -9.51
N LEU A 343 23.66 12.82 -10.67
CA LEU A 343 23.32 11.40 -10.78
C LEU A 343 24.29 10.50 -10.01
N ILE A 344 25.60 10.79 -10.07
CA ILE A 344 26.59 10.03 -9.27
C ILE A 344 26.28 10.16 -7.78
N LEU A 345 25.97 11.37 -7.32
CA LEU A 345 25.58 11.59 -5.93
C LEU A 345 24.23 10.92 -5.61
N ALA A 346 23.27 10.97 -6.53
CA ALA A 346 21.99 10.27 -6.40
C ALA A 346 22.20 8.74 -6.28
N GLY A 347 23.13 8.16 -7.05
CA GLY A 347 23.51 6.75 -6.93
C GLY A 347 23.99 6.39 -5.53
N VAL A 348 24.88 7.23 -4.96
CA VAL A 348 25.35 7.04 -3.57
C VAL A 348 24.19 7.17 -2.57
N LEU A 349 23.29 8.15 -2.75
CA LEU A 349 22.12 8.30 -1.88
C LEU A 349 21.18 7.10 -1.98
N LEU A 350 20.98 6.56 -3.19
CA LEU A 350 20.12 5.37 -3.40
C LEU A 350 20.64 4.15 -2.63
N THR A 351 21.96 3.90 -2.60
CA THR A 351 22.50 2.75 -1.83
C THR A 351 22.25 2.86 -0.33
N LEU A 352 22.15 4.09 0.19
CA LEU A 352 21.84 4.35 1.60
C LEU A 352 20.33 4.31 1.90
N VAL A 353 19.50 4.76 0.94
CA VAL A 353 18.06 4.94 1.17
C VAL A 353 17.27 3.67 0.85
N VAL A 354 17.67 2.87 -0.16
CA VAL A 354 16.91 1.67 -0.59
C VAL A 354 16.67 0.66 0.53
N PRO A 355 17.64 0.30 1.39
CA PRO A 355 17.36 -0.65 2.49
C PRO A 355 16.27 -0.13 3.43
N LYS A 356 16.33 1.17 3.78
CA LYS A 356 15.31 1.79 4.65
C LYS A 356 13.96 1.94 3.96
N PHE A 357 13.95 2.22 2.66
CA PHE A 357 12.73 2.26 1.87
C PHE A 357 12.08 0.87 1.76
N ASN A 358 12.86 -0.19 1.60
CA ASN A 358 12.36 -1.57 1.60
C ASN A 358 11.66 -1.91 2.93
N GLU A 359 12.27 -1.54 4.05
CA GLU A 359 11.65 -1.72 5.38
C GLU A 359 10.33 -0.94 5.51
N LEU A 360 10.29 0.31 5.05
CA LEU A 360 9.09 1.17 5.13
C LEU A 360 7.98 0.72 4.16
N SER A 361 8.34 0.36 2.93
CA SER A 361 7.37 -0.05 1.90
C SER A 361 6.92 -1.50 2.03
N GLY A 362 7.67 -2.33 2.77
CA GLY A 362 7.47 -3.77 2.85
C GLY A 362 7.80 -4.50 1.55
N LYS A 363 8.56 -3.87 0.64
CA LYS A 363 8.93 -4.42 -0.67
C LYS A 363 10.44 -4.74 -0.70
N GLN A 364 10.85 -5.61 -1.60
CA GLN A 364 12.26 -5.97 -1.79
C GLN A 364 12.80 -5.39 -3.10
N LEU A 365 13.04 -4.08 -3.12
CA LEU A 365 13.67 -3.45 -4.27
C LEU A 365 15.16 -3.83 -4.30
N ILE A 366 15.60 -4.44 -5.39
CA ILE A 366 16.99 -4.83 -5.58
C ILE A 366 17.66 -3.83 -6.53
N LEU A 367 18.64 -3.10 -6.01
CA LEU A 367 19.53 -2.27 -6.82
C LEU A 367 20.72 -3.13 -7.26
N ASN A 368 20.65 -3.69 -8.46
CA ASN A 368 21.80 -4.33 -9.11
C ASN A 368 22.20 -3.56 -10.38
N PRO A 369 22.66 -2.30 -10.27
CA PRO A 369 23.02 -1.51 -11.45
C PRO A 369 24.22 -2.11 -12.19
N VAL A 370 25.12 -2.80 -11.47
CA VAL A 370 26.35 -3.36 -12.07
C VAL A 370 26.04 -4.55 -12.99
N GLN A 371 24.95 -5.28 -12.76
CA GLN A 371 24.58 -6.45 -13.56
C GLN A 371 23.66 -6.09 -14.74
N ASN A 372 23.04 -4.90 -14.75
CA ASN A 372 22.09 -4.52 -15.79
C ASN A 372 22.43 -3.16 -16.42
N ILE A 373 23.19 -3.22 -17.52
CA ILE A 373 23.59 -2.04 -18.29
C ILE A 373 22.40 -1.18 -18.75
N THR A 374 21.25 -1.81 -19.00
CA THR A 374 20.02 -1.10 -19.42
C THR A 374 19.52 -0.15 -18.33
N VAL A 375 19.62 -0.55 -17.05
CA VAL A 375 19.23 0.30 -15.91
C VAL A 375 20.19 1.50 -15.79
N ILE A 376 21.50 1.27 -15.95
CA ILE A 376 22.49 2.37 -15.95
C ILE A 376 22.19 3.35 -17.09
N LEU A 377 21.96 2.84 -18.30
CA LEU A 377 21.65 3.68 -19.46
C LEU A 377 20.36 4.47 -19.28
N ALA A 378 19.33 3.87 -18.67
CA ALA A 378 18.09 4.56 -18.33
C ALA A 378 18.32 5.71 -17.34
N PHE A 379 19.12 5.51 -16.28
CA PHE A 379 19.44 6.57 -15.32
C PHE A 379 20.28 7.68 -15.94
N VAL A 380 21.25 7.35 -16.78
CA VAL A 380 22.02 8.33 -17.55
C VAL A 380 21.11 9.10 -18.50
N GLY A 381 20.17 8.42 -19.16
CA GLY A 381 19.15 9.03 -20.00
C GLY A 381 18.27 10.02 -19.24
N ILE A 382 17.77 9.63 -18.06
CA ILE A 382 17.00 10.53 -17.16
C ILE A 382 17.84 11.77 -16.79
N ALA A 383 19.09 11.59 -16.37
CA ALA A 383 19.94 12.72 -16.02
C ALA A 383 20.23 13.63 -17.20
N ALA A 384 20.41 13.08 -18.40
CA ALA A 384 20.61 13.86 -19.61
C ALA A 384 19.36 14.68 -19.96
N VAL A 385 18.16 14.08 -19.89
CA VAL A 385 16.87 14.76 -20.11
C VAL A 385 16.64 15.86 -19.07
N VAL A 386 16.88 15.57 -17.79
CA VAL A 386 16.79 16.55 -16.70
C VAL A 386 17.74 17.73 -16.93
N GLY A 387 19.01 17.45 -17.22
CA GLY A 387 20.01 18.48 -17.52
C GLY A 387 19.66 19.31 -18.74
N PHE A 388 19.11 18.69 -19.79
CA PHE A 388 18.62 19.37 -20.98
C PHE A 388 17.44 20.30 -20.67
N ILE A 389 16.38 19.79 -20.04
CA ILE A 389 15.18 20.57 -19.69
C ILE A 389 15.54 21.72 -18.75
N ALA A 390 16.30 21.44 -17.70
CA ALA A 390 16.71 22.44 -16.72
C ALA A 390 17.65 23.50 -17.33
N GLY A 391 18.48 23.11 -18.32
CA GLY A 391 19.38 24.00 -19.01
C GLY A 391 18.76 24.82 -20.15
N LEU A 392 17.61 24.39 -20.66
CA LEU A 392 17.00 24.97 -21.89
C LEU A 392 16.72 26.46 -21.73
N TYR A 393 15.99 26.85 -20.70
CA TYR A 393 15.62 28.24 -20.46
C TYR A 393 16.83 29.14 -20.20
N PRO A 394 17.77 28.82 -19.29
CA PRO A 394 18.99 29.60 -19.09
C PRO A 394 19.81 29.78 -20.38
N ALA A 395 19.94 28.73 -21.20
CA ALA A 395 20.69 28.76 -22.46
C ALA A 395 20.07 29.73 -23.48
N PHE A 396 18.75 29.65 -23.68
CA PHE A 396 18.04 30.57 -24.57
C PHE A 396 18.03 32.00 -24.04
N PHE A 397 17.82 32.21 -22.74
CA PHE A 397 17.81 33.53 -22.15
C PHE A 397 19.16 34.23 -22.28
N LEU A 398 20.26 33.57 -21.94
CA LEU A 398 21.62 34.11 -22.05
C LEU A 398 22.05 34.40 -23.50
N SER A 399 21.66 33.53 -24.43
CA SER A 399 22.01 33.68 -25.81
C SER A 399 21.25 34.79 -26.52
N HIS A 400 20.18 35.35 -25.92
CA HIS A 400 19.36 36.43 -26.51
C HIS A 400 19.91 37.83 -26.18
N PHE A 401 20.82 38.00 -25.23
CA PHE A 401 21.35 39.32 -24.87
C PHE A 401 22.04 40.05 -26.02
N ASN A 402 21.71 41.36 -26.21
CA ASN A 402 22.36 42.22 -27.14
C ASN A 402 23.68 42.77 -26.58
N PRO A 403 24.83 42.62 -27.28
CA PRO A 403 26.14 43.07 -26.80
C PRO A 403 26.20 44.54 -26.43
N THR A 404 25.52 45.41 -27.18
CA THR A 404 25.50 46.86 -26.98
C THR A 404 24.86 47.29 -25.66
N THR A 405 23.75 46.66 -25.27
CA THR A 405 23.06 46.96 -23.99
C THR A 405 23.82 46.40 -22.78
N VAL A 406 24.51 45.28 -22.98
CA VAL A 406 25.31 44.59 -21.96
C VAL A 406 26.58 45.38 -21.62
N LEU A 407 27.24 45.93 -22.63
CA LEU A 407 28.49 46.69 -22.42
C LEU A 407 28.25 48.11 -21.90
N LYS A 408 27.06 48.71 -22.15
CA LYS A 408 26.68 50.07 -21.65
C LYS A 408 26.20 50.07 -20.19
N GLY A 409 26.11 48.92 -19.49
CA GLY A 409 25.76 48.84 -18.08
C GLY A 409 24.26 49.00 -17.73
N ASN A 410 23.37 49.22 -18.68
CA ASN A 410 21.94 49.40 -18.47
C ASN A 410 21.21 48.07 -18.34
N PHE A 411 21.50 47.26 -17.32
CA PHE A 411 20.89 45.96 -17.08
C PHE A 411 19.55 45.98 -16.35
N ALA A 412 19.17 47.12 -15.78
CA ALA A 412 18.10 47.18 -14.77
C ALA A 412 16.67 47.21 -15.32
N THR A 413 16.49 47.30 -16.63
CA THR A 413 15.18 47.62 -17.23
C THR A 413 14.52 46.52 -18.06
N ASN A 414 15.15 45.34 -18.29
CA ASN A 414 14.49 44.28 -19.02
C ASN A 414 13.66 43.37 -18.11
N LEU A 415 12.39 43.71 -17.99
CA LEU A 415 11.34 43.06 -17.18
C LEU A 415 11.01 41.61 -17.56
N SER A 416 11.42 41.14 -18.74
CA SER A 416 10.98 39.82 -19.27
C SER A 416 11.49 38.59 -18.49
N GLY A 417 12.66 38.66 -17.88
CA GLY A 417 13.20 37.50 -17.12
C GLY A 417 12.73 37.43 -15.66
N GLN A 418 12.23 38.52 -15.07
CA GLN A 418 11.76 38.53 -13.68
C GLN A 418 10.36 37.90 -13.56
N GLY A 419 9.48 38.10 -14.53
CA GLY A 419 8.12 37.58 -14.52
C GLY A 419 8.10 36.04 -14.53
N LEU A 420 8.89 35.42 -15.43
CA LEU A 420 8.96 33.97 -15.52
C LEU A 420 9.52 33.33 -14.24
N ARG A 421 10.60 33.88 -13.66
CA ARG A 421 11.16 33.40 -12.39
C ARG A 421 10.13 33.47 -11.26
N LYS A 422 9.37 34.56 -11.15
CA LYS A 422 8.26 34.69 -10.17
C LYS A 422 7.20 33.62 -10.44
N GLY A 423 6.81 33.38 -11.71
CA GLY A 423 5.88 32.33 -12.08
C GLY A 423 6.36 30.93 -11.73
N LEU A 424 7.64 30.63 -11.97
CA LEU A 424 8.25 29.35 -11.60
C LEU A 424 8.27 29.13 -10.07
N VAL A 425 8.53 30.17 -9.28
CA VAL A 425 8.46 30.10 -7.81
C VAL A 425 7.00 29.86 -7.35
N VAL A 426 6.03 30.57 -7.92
CA VAL A 426 4.60 30.35 -7.64
C VAL A 426 4.21 28.91 -7.94
N PHE A 427 4.58 28.39 -9.10
CA PHE A 427 4.28 27.02 -9.52
C PHE A 427 4.94 25.97 -8.61
N GLN A 428 6.20 26.17 -8.24
CA GLN A 428 6.94 25.31 -7.32
C GLN A 428 6.27 25.21 -5.95
N PHE A 429 5.89 26.37 -5.37
CA PHE A 429 5.18 26.39 -4.09
C PHE A 429 3.74 25.88 -4.19
N ALA A 430 3.07 26.07 -5.34
CA ALA A 430 1.78 25.48 -5.60
C ALA A 430 1.83 23.94 -5.53
N ILE A 431 2.80 23.33 -6.20
CA ILE A 431 3.00 21.86 -6.14
C ILE A 431 3.30 21.40 -4.71
N ALA A 432 4.26 22.04 -4.04
CA ALA A 432 4.62 21.70 -2.67
C ALA A 432 3.42 21.79 -1.72
N PHE A 433 2.56 22.80 -1.92
CA PHE A 433 1.34 23.00 -1.15
C PHE A 433 0.30 21.88 -1.39
N VAL A 434 0.07 21.49 -2.65
CA VAL A 434 -0.83 20.35 -2.97
C VAL A 434 -0.38 19.09 -2.27
N ILE A 435 0.94 18.76 -2.35
CA ILE A 435 1.49 17.57 -1.70
C ILE A 435 1.35 17.66 -0.18
N MET A 436 1.57 18.85 0.43
CA MET A 436 1.43 19.06 1.87
C MET A 436 -0.01 18.89 2.34
N VAL A 437 -0.98 19.48 1.62
CA VAL A 437 -2.42 19.30 1.91
C VAL A 437 -2.79 17.83 1.78
N GLY A 438 -2.33 17.15 0.72
CA GLY A 438 -2.53 15.70 0.54
C GLY A 438 -1.98 14.88 1.69
N THR A 439 -0.77 15.16 2.13
CA THR A 439 -0.15 14.49 3.29
C THR A 439 -0.98 14.65 4.56
N TYR A 440 -1.45 15.87 4.83
CA TYR A 440 -2.28 16.13 6.00
C TYR A 440 -3.62 15.38 5.93
N VAL A 441 -4.30 15.40 4.77
CA VAL A 441 -5.60 14.73 4.59
C VAL A 441 -5.45 13.21 4.74
N VAL A 442 -4.42 12.62 4.12
CA VAL A 442 -4.15 11.17 4.25
C VAL A 442 -3.86 10.80 5.70
N HIS A 443 -3.06 11.59 6.40
CA HIS A 443 -2.77 11.35 7.82
C HIS A 443 -4.03 11.47 8.69
N SER A 444 -4.85 12.52 8.47
CA SER A 444 -6.09 12.74 9.20
C SER A 444 -7.13 11.64 8.93
N GLN A 445 -7.21 11.13 7.69
CA GLN A 445 -8.09 10.00 7.36
C GLN A 445 -7.65 8.74 8.08
N LEU A 446 -6.35 8.43 8.09
CA LEU A 446 -5.80 7.28 8.82
C LEU A 446 -6.07 7.39 10.33
N ASP A 447 -5.86 8.56 10.91
CA ASP A 447 -6.12 8.81 12.33
C ASP A 447 -7.61 8.66 12.65
N TYR A 448 -8.49 9.21 11.80
CA TYR A 448 -9.93 9.03 11.90
C TYR A 448 -10.35 7.56 11.88
N MET A 449 -9.80 6.75 10.93
CA MET A 449 -10.10 5.32 10.85
C MET A 449 -9.62 4.54 12.09
N ARG A 450 -8.51 4.97 12.69
CA ARG A 450 -7.95 4.34 13.90
C ARG A 450 -8.69 4.71 15.18
N THR A 451 -9.26 5.91 15.24
CA THR A 451 -9.91 6.44 16.45
C THR A 451 -11.44 6.34 16.42
N LYS A 452 -12.01 5.97 15.25
CA LYS A 452 -13.45 5.81 15.11
C LYS A 452 -13.98 4.75 16.09
N ASP A 453 -15.12 5.05 16.70
CA ASP A 453 -15.87 4.07 17.48
C ASP A 453 -16.35 2.94 16.56
N MET A 454 -15.94 1.73 16.88
CA MET A 454 -16.24 0.53 16.10
C MET A 454 -17.54 -0.15 16.52
N GLY A 455 -18.18 0.32 17.59
CA GLY A 455 -19.32 -0.35 18.20
C GLY A 455 -18.94 -1.54 19.08
N PHE A 456 -17.63 -1.76 19.28
CA PHE A 456 -17.09 -2.75 20.23
C PHE A 456 -15.74 -2.30 20.81
N ASP A 457 -15.41 -2.84 21.99
CA ASP A 457 -14.17 -2.50 22.71
C ASP A 457 -13.03 -3.45 22.29
N ARG A 458 -11.99 -2.88 21.68
CA ARG A 458 -10.80 -3.59 21.22
C ARG A 458 -9.58 -3.43 22.14
N GLU A 459 -9.62 -2.45 23.06
CA GLU A 459 -8.48 -2.16 23.92
C GLU A 459 -8.22 -3.32 24.89
N GLN A 460 -6.97 -3.65 25.16
CA GLN A 460 -6.58 -4.69 26.10
C GLN A 460 -7.31 -6.04 25.90
N THR A 461 -7.71 -6.37 24.69
CA THR A 461 -8.34 -7.62 24.34
C THR A 461 -7.34 -8.53 23.64
N LEU A 462 -6.91 -9.59 24.31
CA LEU A 462 -5.98 -10.59 23.80
C LEU A 462 -6.75 -11.70 23.09
N ILE A 463 -6.34 -12.07 21.89
CA ILE A 463 -6.94 -13.14 21.09
C ILE A 463 -5.93 -14.25 20.88
N VAL A 464 -6.40 -15.50 21.06
CA VAL A 464 -5.66 -16.71 20.78
C VAL A 464 -6.47 -17.58 19.82
N LYS A 465 -5.84 -18.16 18.81
CA LYS A 465 -6.47 -19.14 17.93
C LYS A 465 -6.50 -20.50 18.61
N MET A 466 -7.70 -21.09 18.77
CA MET A 466 -7.87 -22.42 19.33
C MET A 466 -7.54 -23.49 18.29
N PRO A 467 -6.83 -24.57 18.65
CA PRO A 467 -6.64 -25.71 17.77
C PRO A 467 -7.96 -26.40 17.40
N ASN A 468 -8.02 -26.96 16.19
CA ASN A 468 -9.24 -27.63 15.68
C ASN A 468 -9.63 -28.89 16.48
N ASP A 469 -8.67 -29.51 17.18
CA ASP A 469 -8.85 -30.71 17.99
C ASP A 469 -8.94 -30.43 19.49
N SER A 470 -9.18 -29.17 19.87
CA SER A 470 -9.23 -28.77 21.28
C SER A 470 -10.49 -29.29 21.97
N VAL A 471 -10.46 -30.57 22.31
CA VAL A 471 -11.43 -31.16 23.23
C VAL A 471 -11.29 -30.46 24.59
N GLY A 472 -12.35 -29.76 25.06
CA GLY A 472 -12.34 -29.09 26.35
C GLY A 472 -12.10 -27.56 26.27
N SER A 473 -12.36 -26.91 25.13
CA SER A 473 -12.27 -25.44 24.99
C SER A 473 -13.02 -24.68 26.08
N GLU A 474 -14.16 -25.20 26.54
CA GLU A 474 -14.94 -24.65 27.65
C GLU A 474 -14.17 -24.74 28.98
N ALA A 475 -13.44 -25.85 29.23
CA ALA A 475 -12.62 -25.98 30.44
C ALA A 475 -11.46 -24.97 30.47
N ILE A 476 -10.84 -24.76 29.32
CA ILE A 476 -9.78 -23.73 29.15
C ILE A 476 -10.37 -22.34 29.38
N LYS A 477 -11.50 -22.03 28.76
CA LYS A 477 -12.22 -20.76 28.95
C LYS A 477 -12.54 -20.51 30.43
N ASN A 478 -13.04 -21.51 31.14
CA ASN A 478 -13.37 -21.40 32.56
C ASN A 478 -12.13 -21.20 33.44
N GLU A 479 -11.01 -21.80 33.10
CA GLU A 479 -9.77 -21.58 33.88
C GLU A 479 -9.18 -20.19 33.55
N MET A 480 -9.24 -19.71 32.30
CA MET A 480 -8.87 -18.34 31.96
C MET A 480 -9.72 -17.29 32.71
N LYS A 481 -11.01 -17.52 32.87
CA LYS A 481 -11.90 -16.65 33.64
C LYS A 481 -11.54 -16.56 35.14
N ARG A 482 -10.79 -17.51 35.67
CA ARG A 482 -10.35 -17.51 37.10
C ARG A 482 -9.12 -16.66 37.33
N LEU A 483 -8.41 -16.28 36.28
CA LEU A 483 -7.24 -15.42 36.41
C LEU A 483 -7.66 -14.02 36.84
N SER A 484 -7.04 -13.49 37.90
CA SER A 484 -7.33 -12.13 38.38
C SER A 484 -6.98 -11.04 37.38
N SER A 485 -6.09 -11.33 36.43
CA SER A 485 -5.69 -10.46 35.32
C SER A 485 -6.70 -10.41 34.18
N VAL A 486 -7.71 -11.30 34.16
CA VAL A 486 -8.72 -11.42 33.10
C VAL A 486 -10.09 -11.01 33.64
N SER A 487 -10.75 -10.08 32.95
CA SER A 487 -12.10 -9.65 33.33
C SER A 487 -13.18 -10.52 32.72
N ASN A 488 -13.06 -10.86 31.48
CA ASN A 488 -14.01 -11.67 30.70
C ASN A 488 -13.31 -12.50 29.64
N VAL A 489 -13.94 -13.62 29.24
CA VAL A 489 -13.47 -14.50 28.18
C VAL A 489 -14.64 -14.89 27.30
N THR A 490 -14.46 -14.80 25.97
CA THR A 490 -15.45 -15.25 24.98
C THR A 490 -14.80 -16.07 23.87
N GLN A 491 -15.59 -16.88 23.20
CA GLN A 491 -15.19 -17.62 21.99
C GLN A 491 -16.06 -17.19 20.82
N PHE A 492 -15.43 -17.05 19.63
CA PHE A 492 -16.09 -16.70 18.38
C PHE A 492 -15.29 -17.28 17.21
N ILE A 493 -15.93 -17.37 16.05
CA ILE A 493 -15.26 -17.90 14.84
C ILE A 493 -14.69 -16.78 13.98
N GLU A 494 -15.40 -15.68 13.84
CA GLU A 494 -15.02 -14.53 13.04
C GLU A 494 -14.39 -13.42 13.88
N ILE A 495 -13.20 -12.95 13.53
CA ILE A 495 -12.59 -11.77 14.16
C ILE A 495 -13.24 -10.51 13.59
N PRO A 496 -13.82 -9.62 14.43
CA PRO A 496 -14.36 -8.35 13.94
C PRO A 496 -13.29 -7.55 13.16
N GLY A 497 -13.71 -6.96 12.03
CA GLY A 497 -12.81 -6.22 11.14
C GLY A 497 -12.05 -7.07 10.12
N LYS A 498 -12.07 -8.40 10.26
CA LYS A 498 -11.54 -9.34 9.26
C LYS A 498 -12.67 -9.97 8.45
N MET A 499 -12.36 -11.08 7.79
CA MET A 499 -13.33 -11.81 7.00
C MET A 499 -14.48 -12.34 7.86
N VAL A 500 -15.69 -12.04 7.43
CA VAL A 500 -16.93 -12.55 8.03
C VAL A 500 -17.60 -13.47 7.02
N ARG A 501 -18.10 -14.62 7.49
CA ARG A 501 -18.76 -15.60 6.64
C ARG A 501 -20.12 -15.08 6.19
N THR A 502 -20.58 -15.56 5.03
CA THR A 502 -21.95 -15.39 4.56
C THR A 502 -22.65 -16.73 4.46
N THR A 503 -23.97 -16.72 4.53
CA THR A 503 -24.80 -17.88 4.29
C THR A 503 -26.15 -17.47 3.70
N SER A 504 -26.81 -18.41 3.05
CA SER A 504 -28.16 -18.20 2.53
C SER A 504 -29.16 -18.18 3.68
N ILE A 505 -29.92 -17.09 3.83
CA ILE A 505 -30.86 -16.85 4.90
C ILE A 505 -32.23 -16.56 4.33
N TRP A 506 -33.26 -17.25 4.85
CA TRP A 506 -34.66 -16.94 4.67
C TRP A 506 -35.19 -16.22 5.90
N TYR A 507 -36.01 -15.21 5.70
CA TYR A 507 -36.62 -14.47 6.79
C TYR A 507 -38.11 -14.18 6.52
N GLU A 508 -38.87 -14.01 7.57
CA GLU A 508 -40.31 -13.77 7.48
C GLU A 508 -40.61 -12.51 6.68
N GLY A 509 -41.32 -12.65 5.56
CA GLY A 509 -41.66 -11.54 4.64
C GLY A 509 -40.72 -11.37 3.46
N VAL A 510 -39.74 -12.27 3.26
CA VAL A 510 -38.92 -12.27 2.05
C VAL A 510 -39.78 -12.50 0.82
N LYS A 511 -39.56 -11.74 -0.25
CA LYS A 511 -40.27 -11.87 -1.51
C LYS A 511 -39.89 -13.18 -2.20
N ASP A 512 -40.89 -13.81 -2.84
CA ASP A 512 -40.71 -15.00 -3.70
C ASP A 512 -40.06 -16.22 -3.00
N ASN A 513 -39.96 -16.21 -1.67
CA ASN A 513 -39.39 -17.29 -0.86
C ASN A 513 -37.95 -17.63 -1.28
N THR A 514 -37.18 -16.63 -1.73
CA THR A 514 -35.78 -16.75 -2.15
C THR A 514 -34.86 -16.47 -0.97
N ALA A 515 -33.77 -17.28 -0.81
CA ALA A 515 -32.77 -17.02 0.18
C ALA A 515 -31.90 -15.82 -0.24
N GLU A 516 -31.57 -14.95 0.71
CA GLU A 516 -30.59 -13.89 0.54
C GLU A 516 -29.26 -14.30 1.17
N ASN A 517 -28.16 -14.01 0.51
CA ASN A 517 -26.82 -14.28 1.05
C ASN A 517 -26.41 -13.15 1.99
N LEU A 518 -26.49 -13.39 3.30
CA LEU A 518 -26.26 -12.39 4.34
C LEU A 518 -25.04 -12.76 5.19
N TYR A 519 -24.43 -11.75 5.79
CA TYR A 519 -23.33 -11.95 6.73
C TYR A 519 -23.81 -12.60 8.03
N ILE A 520 -22.99 -13.53 8.55
CA ILE A 520 -23.23 -14.19 9.82
C ILE A 520 -22.03 -14.00 10.75
N PHE A 521 -22.31 -13.88 12.03
CA PHE A 521 -21.30 -13.78 13.07
C PHE A 521 -21.66 -14.73 14.21
N SER A 522 -20.73 -15.61 14.58
CA SER A 522 -20.96 -16.53 15.66
C SER A 522 -20.20 -16.15 16.93
N GLY A 523 -20.83 -16.30 18.07
CA GLY A 523 -20.19 -16.07 19.35
C GLY A 523 -20.93 -16.79 20.49
N ASP A 524 -20.23 -16.98 21.59
CA ASP A 524 -20.79 -17.57 22.79
C ASP A 524 -21.61 -16.53 23.59
N VAL A 525 -22.14 -16.97 24.71
CA VAL A 525 -23.01 -16.16 25.61
C VAL A 525 -22.29 -14.95 26.24
N ASP A 526 -20.97 -14.97 26.30
CA ASP A 526 -20.15 -13.93 26.92
C ASP A 526 -19.68 -12.85 25.90
N LEU A 527 -19.98 -13.02 24.61
CA LEU A 527 -19.46 -12.16 23.54
C LEU A 527 -19.80 -10.69 23.74
N ILE A 528 -21.07 -10.36 23.92
CA ILE A 528 -21.55 -8.98 24.09
C ILE A 528 -20.84 -8.28 25.24
N GLN A 529 -20.73 -8.97 26.38
CA GLN A 529 -20.10 -8.42 27.58
C GLN A 529 -18.58 -8.25 27.39
N THR A 530 -17.92 -9.26 26.80
CA THR A 530 -16.45 -9.24 26.60
C THR A 530 -16.03 -8.18 25.61
N MET A 531 -16.82 -8.01 24.55
CA MET A 531 -16.54 -7.04 23.49
C MET A 531 -17.16 -5.66 23.74
N GLY A 532 -17.87 -5.46 24.86
CA GLY A 532 -18.49 -4.17 25.18
C GLY A 532 -19.56 -3.71 24.18
N MET A 533 -20.17 -4.65 23.43
CA MET A 533 -21.23 -4.36 22.46
C MET A 533 -22.52 -3.98 23.21
N LYS A 534 -23.40 -3.20 22.56
CA LYS A 534 -24.64 -2.72 23.15
C LYS A 534 -25.86 -3.34 22.50
N MET A 535 -26.78 -3.85 23.32
CA MET A 535 -28.08 -4.28 22.84
C MET A 535 -29.00 -3.10 22.64
N LYS A 536 -29.70 -3.04 21.50
CA LYS A 536 -30.70 -2.04 21.18
C LYS A 536 -32.08 -2.43 21.72
N ALA A 537 -32.43 -3.70 21.56
CA ALA A 537 -33.70 -4.25 22.06
C ALA A 537 -33.58 -5.75 22.28
N GLY A 538 -34.49 -6.31 23.09
CA GLY A 538 -34.50 -7.73 23.43
C GLY A 538 -33.39 -8.17 24.34
N ARG A 539 -32.92 -9.41 24.18
CA ARG A 539 -31.84 -10.03 24.93
C ARG A 539 -30.81 -10.70 24.05
N TYR A 540 -29.64 -10.97 24.60
CA TYR A 540 -28.62 -11.82 23.97
C TYR A 540 -28.83 -13.28 24.39
N PHE A 541 -28.01 -14.20 23.90
CA PHE A 541 -28.05 -15.62 24.23
C PHE A 541 -27.78 -15.85 25.75
N GLU A 542 -28.47 -16.84 26.32
CA GLU A 542 -28.33 -17.18 27.74
C GLU A 542 -27.59 -18.50 27.95
N THR A 543 -26.94 -18.63 29.09
CA THR A 543 -26.26 -19.86 29.49
C THR A 543 -27.23 -21.04 29.48
N GLY A 544 -26.88 -22.11 28.79
CA GLY A 544 -27.74 -23.30 28.64
C GLY A 544 -28.48 -23.37 27.32
N THR A 545 -28.48 -22.33 26.50
CA THR A 545 -28.95 -22.41 25.10
C THR A 545 -28.03 -23.33 24.33
N LYS A 546 -28.48 -24.52 23.95
CA LYS A 546 -27.62 -25.51 23.22
C LYS A 546 -28.06 -25.77 21.78
N GLN A 547 -29.02 -25.03 21.29
CA GLN A 547 -29.64 -25.31 19.99
C GLN A 547 -29.11 -24.33 18.92
N TYR A 548 -28.29 -24.84 18.00
CA TYR A 548 -27.90 -24.16 16.78
C TYR A 548 -29.12 -23.70 15.98
N GLY A 549 -29.12 -22.45 15.51
CA GLY A 549 -30.15 -21.93 14.60
C GLY A 549 -31.55 -21.75 15.18
N LYS A 550 -31.73 -21.78 16.52
CA LYS A 550 -33.05 -21.57 17.15
C LYS A 550 -33.30 -20.16 17.66
N GLU A 551 -32.24 -19.45 17.95
CA GLU A 551 -32.26 -18.05 18.38
C GLU A 551 -31.29 -17.24 17.56
N PHE A 552 -31.69 -16.03 17.19
CA PHE A 552 -30.90 -15.11 16.40
C PHE A 552 -30.88 -13.71 17.00
N VAL A 553 -29.77 -13.03 16.86
CA VAL A 553 -29.62 -11.60 17.17
C VAL A 553 -29.24 -10.87 15.89
N LEU A 554 -29.93 -9.77 15.58
CA LEU A 554 -29.71 -8.98 14.38
C LEU A 554 -28.98 -7.67 14.71
N ASN A 555 -28.21 -7.13 13.77
CA ASN A 555 -27.81 -5.73 13.87
C ASN A 555 -28.93 -4.80 13.39
N GLU A 556 -28.86 -3.49 13.68
CA GLU A 556 -29.89 -2.52 13.28
C GLU A 556 -30.06 -2.46 11.75
N THR A 557 -28.97 -2.61 11.01
CA THR A 557 -28.95 -2.62 9.56
C THR A 557 -29.73 -3.82 9.00
N ALA A 558 -29.61 -5.02 9.58
CA ALA A 558 -30.41 -6.19 9.15
C ALA A 558 -31.91 -5.97 9.39
N VAL A 559 -32.31 -5.40 10.51
CA VAL A 559 -33.71 -5.07 10.80
C VAL A 559 -34.28 -4.09 9.76
N LYS A 560 -33.52 -3.07 9.38
CA LYS A 560 -33.90 -2.13 8.32
C LYS A 560 -33.98 -2.80 6.95
N HIS A 561 -33.01 -3.67 6.63
CA HIS A 561 -32.97 -4.40 5.38
C HIS A 561 -34.19 -5.30 5.19
N PHE A 562 -34.61 -6.01 6.25
CA PHE A 562 -35.81 -6.84 6.23
C PHE A 562 -37.11 -6.03 6.23
N GLY A 563 -37.05 -4.71 6.32
CA GLY A 563 -38.20 -3.82 6.35
C GLY A 563 -38.99 -3.88 7.65
N TRP A 564 -38.37 -4.41 8.72
CA TRP A 564 -39.02 -4.52 10.03
C TRP A 564 -38.79 -3.27 10.89
N LYS A 565 -39.70 -3.02 11.82
CA LYS A 565 -39.45 -2.08 12.92
C LYS A 565 -38.78 -2.80 14.09
N PRO A 566 -37.94 -2.13 14.87
CA PRO A 566 -37.22 -2.77 15.99
C PRO A 566 -38.16 -3.52 16.96
N GLU A 567 -39.34 -2.96 17.25
CA GLU A 567 -40.31 -3.55 18.18
C GLU A 567 -41.00 -4.78 17.56
N GLU A 568 -41.12 -4.88 16.25
CA GLU A 568 -41.76 -5.96 15.52
C GLU A 568 -40.79 -7.09 15.14
N ALA A 569 -39.49 -6.80 15.12
CA ALA A 569 -38.46 -7.75 14.71
C ALA A 569 -38.29 -8.89 15.72
N ILE A 570 -38.48 -8.59 17.01
CA ILE A 570 -38.36 -9.60 18.09
C ILE A 570 -39.51 -10.61 17.96
N GLY A 571 -39.16 -11.89 17.86
CA GLY A 571 -40.10 -12.98 17.65
C GLY A 571 -40.33 -13.40 16.20
N LYS A 572 -39.86 -12.61 15.23
CA LYS A 572 -39.84 -12.96 13.80
C LYS A 572 -38.96 -14.19 13.53
N MET A 573 -39.26 -14.90 12.45
CA MET A 573 -38.64 -16.17 12.12
C MET A 573 -37.53 -15.98 11.08
N ILE A 574 -36.41 -16.67 11.30
CA ILE A 574 -35.27 -16.75 10.37
C ILE A 574 -34.87 -18.22 10.20
N ASP A 575 -34.43 -18.61 9.01
CA ASP A 575 -33.94 -19.94 8.69
C ASP A 575 -32.62 -19.87 7.92
N PHE A 576 -31.66 -20.71 8.28
CA PHE A 576 -30.37 -20.88 7.59
C PHE A 576 -30.42 -21.87 6.42
N GLY A 577 -31.54 -22.28 5.97
CA GLY A 577 -31.93 -22.92 4.73
C GLY A 577 -31.22 -24.17 4.20
N GLN A 578 -30.03 -24.47 4.63
CA GLN A 578 -29.27 -25.63 4.12
C GLN A 578 -29.43 -26.91 4.94
N ARG A 579 -29.99 -26.85 6.12
CA ARG A 579 -30.00 -28.01 7.06
C ARG A 579 -31.36 -28.62 7.33
N GLY A 580 -32.42 -28.13 6.72
CA GLY A 580 -33.81 -28.67 6.90
C GLY A 580 -34.30 -28.59 8.34
N GLU A 581 -33.73 -27.70 9.14
CA GLU A 581 -34.07 -27.49 10.54
C GLU A 581 -35.25 -26.50 10.65
N THR A 582 -35.98 -26.62 11.74
CA THR A 582 -37.10 -25.68 12.02
C THR A 582 -36.52 -24.26 12.17
N PRO A 583 -37.18 -23.24 11.57
CA PRO A 583 -36.77 -21.83 11.71
C PRO A 583 -36.57 -21.43 13.17
N GLY A 584 -35.64 -20.54 13.42
CA GLY A 584 -35.35 -19.95 14.71
C GLY A 584 -35.96 -18.56 14.85
N LYS A 585 -35.99 -18.04 16.10
CA LYS A 585 -36.60 -16.75 16.43
C LYS A 585 -35.55 -15.67 16.62
N VAL A 586 -35.86 -14.47 16.18
CA VAL A 586 -35.11 -13.26 16.57
C VAL A 586 -35.41 -12.95 18.04
N ILE A 587 -34.37 -12.94 18.89
CA ILE A 587 -34.49 -12.68 20.33
C ILE A 587 -33.96 -11.30 20.75
N GLY A 588 -33.16 -10.67 19.91
CA GLY A 588 -32.56 -9.36 20.22
C GLY A 588 -32.02 -8.63 19.01
N ILE A 589 -31.76 -7.36 19.25
CA ILE A 589 -31.15 -6.47 18.27
C ILE A 589 -29.95 -5.82 18.94
N VAL A 590 -28.77 -5.94 18.31
CA VAL A 590 -27.52 -5.26 18.72
C VAL A 590 -27.37 -3.97 17.94
N GLU A 591 -26.78 -2.93 18.58
CA GLU A 591 -26.39 -1.71 17.85
C GLU A 591 -25.42 -2.07 16.71
N ASP A 592 -25.47 -1.31 15.63
CA ASP A 592 -24.56 -1.52 14.51
C ASP A 592 -23.10 -1.42 14.94
N PHE A 593 -22.29 -2.38 14.56
CA PHE A 593 -20.85 -2.40 14.81
C PHE A 593 -20.07 -2.76 13.53
N HIS A 594 -18.84 -2.30 13.45
CA HIS A 594 -17.99 -2.54 12.28
C HIS A 594 -17.35 -3.93 12.31
N PHE A 595 -18.05 -4.90 11.78
CA PHE A 595 -17.55 -6.28 11.68
C PHE A 595 -16.69 -6.51 10.42
N LYS A 596 -16.67 -5.56 9.48
CA LYS A 596 -15.82 -5.54 8.28
C LYS A 596 -14.84 -4.38 8.31
N ASP A 597 -14.01 -4.31 7.28
CA ASP A 597 -13.08 -3.19 7.06
C ASP A 597 -13.86 -1.86 6.93
N LEU A 598 -13.28 -0.78 7.42
CA LEU A 598 -13.85 0.57 7.35
C LEU A 598 -13.93 1.17 5.92
N HIS A 599 -13.41 0.48 4.93
CA HIS A 599 -13.64 0.85 3.53
C HIS A 599 -15.06 0.54 3.07
N GLU A 600 -15.78 -0.32 3.79
CA GLU A 600 -17.13 -0.73 3.50
C GLU A 600 -18.14 -0.19 4.52
N THR A 601 -19.41 -0.08 4.10
CA THR A 601 -20.52 0.24 5.01
C THR A 601 -20.86 -0.95 5.89
N ILE A 602 -21.59 -0.70 6.97
CA ILE A 602 -22.13 -1.78 7.80
C ILE A 602 -23.29 -2.43 7.03
N ASP A 603 -23.18 -3.73 6.81
CA ASP A 603 -24.17 -4.54 6.11
C ASP A 603 -25.11 -5.28 7.09
N PRO A 604 -26.21 -5.88 6.56
CA PRO A 604 -27.08 -6.76 7.35
C PRO A 604 -26.28 -7.93 7.94
N LEU A 605 -26.39 -8.12 9.26
CA LEU A 605 -25.67 -9.16 10.00
C LEU A 605 -26.65 -9.96 10.88
N VAL A 606 -26.51 -11.29 10.79
CA VAL A 606 -27.25 -12.22 11.64
C VAL A 606 -26.27 -12.92 12.58
N MET A 607 -26.47 -12.75 13.89
CA MET A 607 -25.67 -13.40 14.91
C MET A 607 -26.38 -14.66 15.43
N TYR A 608 -25.60 -15.70 15.68
CA TYR A 608 -26.10 -16.97 16.19
C TYR A 608 -25.13 -17.61 17.17
N LEU A 609 -25.64 -18.54 17.98
CA LEU A 609 -24.83 -19.31 18.91
C LEU A 609 -24.23 -20.53 18.19
N GLU A 610 -22.90 -20.65 18.19
CA GLU A 610 -22.21 -21.82 17.64
C GLU A 610 -21.97 -22.85 18.75
N PRO A 611 -22.44 -24.10 18.60
CA PRO A 611 -22.28 -25.11 19.63
C PRO A 611 -20.90 -25.76 19.66
N GLN A 612 -20.15 -25.67 18.56
CA GLN A 612 -18.81 -26.23 18.41
C GLN A 612 -17.84 -25.16 17.92
N TYR A 613 -16.91 -24.80 18.80
CA TYR A 613 -15.92 -23.74 18.53
C TYR A 613 -14.60 -24.32 18.02
N GLU A 614 -14.64 -25.37 17.20
CA GLU A 614 -13.46 -25.93 16.55
C GLU A 614 -12.82 -24.90 15.61
N GLY A 615 -11.54 -24.63 15.82
CA GLY A 615 -10.82 -23.62 15.04
C GLY A 615 -11.22 -22.17 15.31
N SER A 616 -11.99 -21.92 16.39
CA SER A 616 -12.43 -20.59 16.84
C SER A 616 -11.28 -19.77 17.42
N PHE A 617 -11.59 -18.52 17.74
CA PHE A 617 -10.73 -17.66 18.52
C PHE A 617 -11.28 -17.54 19.95
N MET A 618 -10.38 -17.53 20.92
CA MET A 618 -10.70 -17.19 22.31
C MET A 618 -10.18 -15.77 22.56
N ALA A 619 -11.08 -14.86 22.93
CA ALA A 619 -10.72 -13.50 23.30
C ALA A 619 -10.82 -13.30 24.80
N MET A 620 -9.81 -12.69 25.37
CA MET A 620 -9.68 -12.41 26.80
C MET A 620 -9.54 -10.91 27.01
N LYS A 621 -10.49 -10.30 27.69
CA LYS A 621 -10.43 -8.90 28.11
C LYS A 621 -9.56 -8.81 29.36
N LEU A 622 -8.44 -8.11 29.27
CA LEU A 622 -7.51 -7.94 30.38
C LEU A 622 -7.97 -6.81 31.31
N ASN A 623 -7.73 -6.98 32.60
CA ASN A 623 -7.87 -5.93 33.59
C ASN A 623 -6.74 -4.90 33.47
N ALA A 624 -6.98 -3.67 33.92
CA ALA A 624 -5.91 -2.67 33.98
C ALA A 624 -4.80 -3.16 34.93
N GLY A 625 -3.56 -3.24 34.41
CA GLY A 625 -2.43 -3.74 35.17
C GLY A 625 -1.20 -4.03 34.30
N ASP A 626 -0.32 -4.90 34.80
CA ASP A 626 0.85 -5.34 34.04
C ASP A 626 0.45 -6.36 32.96
N VAL A 627 0.44 -5.89 31.73
CA VAL A 627 0.10 -6.71 30.56
C VAL A 627 1.06 -7.89 30.41
N THR A 628 2.35 -7.70 30.70
CA THR A 628 3.37 -8.75 30.57
C THR A 628 3.08 -9.90 31.54
N GLN A 629 2.73 -9.58 32.79
CA GLN A 629 2.35 -10.58 33.76
C GLN A 629 1.05 -11.29 33.38
N SER A 630 0.04 -10.53 32.89
CA SER A 630 -1.23 -11.10 32.42
C SER A 630 -1.03 -12.12 31.29
N VAL A 631 -0.17 -11.80 30.33
CA VAL A 631 0.19 -12.72 29.23
C VAL A 631 0.91 -13.96 29.76
N ALA A 632 1.82 -13.81 30.75
CA ALA A 632 2.52 -14.94 31.36
C ALA A 632 1.56 -15.89 32.10
N ASP A 633 0.59 -15.34 32.87
CA ASP A 633 -0.43 -16.13 33.57
C ASP A 633 -1.30 -16.92 32.58
N ILE A 634 -1.72 -16.29 31.49
CA ILE A 634 -2.49 -16.92 30.39
C ILE A 634 -1.67 -18.02 29.73
N GLN A 635 -0.39 -17.77 29.45
CA GLN A 635 0.52 -18.75 28.86
C GLN A 635 0.71 -19.97 29.75
N GLU A 636 0.73 -19.80 31.07
CA GLU A 636 0.82 -20.92 32.01
C GLU A 636 -0.40 -21.82 31.92
N VAL A 637 -1.62 -21.23 31.91
CA VAL A 637 -2.87 -21.98 31.70
C VAL A 637 -2.85 -22.67 30.34
N TRP A 638 -2.43 -21.99 29.27
CA TRP A 638 -2.32 -22.58 27.96
C TRP A 638 -1.42 -23.81 27.94
N LYS A 639 -0.22 -23.71 28.51
CA LYS A 639 0.74 -24.83 28.59
C LYS A 639 0.21 -26.02 29.39
N LYS A 640 -0.63 -25.79 30.39
CA LYS A 640 -1.26 -26.84 31.20
C LYS A 640 -2.26 -27.66 30.39
N PHE A 641 -3.08 -27.01 29.56
CA PHE A 641 -4.14 -27.66 28.78
C PHE A 641 -3.73 -28.07 27.37
N LEU A 642 -2.85 -27.31 26.74
CA LEU A 642 -2.42 -27.47 25.35
C LEU A 642 -0.89 -27.46 25.23
N PRO A 643 -0.16 -28.34 25.97
CA PRO A 643 1.31 -28.35 25.99
C PRO A 643 1.94 -28.64 24.63
N GLN A 644 1.17 -29.28 23.71
CA GLN A 644 1.60 -29.61 22.38
C GLN A 644 1.53 -28.45 21.38
N TYR A 645 0.88 -27.33 21.74
CA TYR A 645 0.71 -26.17 20.88
C TYR A 645 1.45 -24.98 21.44
N GLU A 646 2.15 -24.26 20.57
CA GLU A 646 2.77 -22.98 20.93
C GLU A 646 1.71 -21.96 21.29
N PHE A 647 1.99 -21.13 22.30
CA PHE A 647 1.09 -20.04 22.69
C PHE A 647 1.34 -18.83 21.78
N GLU A 648 0.56 -18.71 20.73
CA GLU A 648 0.54 -17.53 19.86
C GLU A 648 -0.66 -16.66 20.18
N TYR A 649 -0.41 -15.41 20.47
CA TYR A 649 -1.45 -14.43 20.76
C TYR A 649 -1.27 -13.16 19.94
N GLN A 650 -2.34 -12.41 19.78
CA GLN A 650 -2.32 -11.06 19.23
C GLN A 650 -3.30 -10.19 20.01
N PHE A 651 -3.01 -8.90 20.11
CA PHE A 651 -4.00 -7.95 20.61
C PHE A 651 -5.00 -7.60 19.52
N LEU A 652 -6.28 -7.44 19.89
CA LEU A 652 -7.35 -7.13 18.93
C LEU A 652 -7.13 -5.77 18.24
N ASP A 653 -6.64 -4.78 18.99
CA ASP A 653 -6.28 -3.46 18.47
C ASP A 653 -5.09 -3.52 17.48
N GLU A 654 -4.07 -4.36 17.76
CA GLU A 654 -2.96 -4.60 16.81
C GLU A 654 -3.46 -5.31 15.56
N SER A 655 -4.28 -6.36 15.73
CA SER A 655 -4.91 -7.08 14.63
C SER A 655 -5.73 -6.15 13.75
N PHE A 656 -6.50 -5.26 14.35
CA PHE A 656 -7.31 -4.28 13.66
C PHE A 656 -6.45 -3.20 12.98
N ASN A 657 -5.41 -2.70 13.66
CA ASN A 657 -4.49 -1.73 13.09
C ASN A 657 -3.71 -2.27 11.89
N SER A 658 -3.48 -3.58 11.83
CA SER A 658 -2.80 -4.22 10.68
C SER A 658 -3.62 -4.15 9.38
N LEU A 659 -4.93 -3.96 9.45
CA LEU A 659 -5.80 -3.74 8.29
C LEU A 659 -5.43 -2.44 7.55
N PHE A 660 -4.89 -1.46 8.26
CA PHE A 660 -4.51 -0.14 7.73
C PHE A 660 -3.00 0.00 7.47
N ASP A 661 -2.25 -1.10 7.45
CA ASP A 661 -0.80 -1.06 7.24
C ASP A 661 -0.42 -0.50 5.86
N GLN A 662 -1.24 -0.72 4.84
CA GLN A 662 -1.02 -0.13 3.52
C GLN A 662 -1.19 1.40 3.55
N GLU A 663 -2.26 1.89 4.16
CA GLU A 663 -2.53 3.33 4.32
C GLU A 663 -1.46 3.99 5.19
N LYS A 664 -1.01 3.31 6.24
CA LYS A 664 0.09 3.78 7.10
C LYS A 664 1.41 3.91 6.35
N ARG A 665 1.76 2.91 5.54
CA ARG A 665 2.94 2.95 4.66
C ARG A 665 2.83 4.08 3.65
N LEU A 666 1.67 4.22 3.01
CA LEU A 666 1.38 5.29 2.07
C LEU A 666 1.50 6.66 2.73
N SER A 667 0.87 6.87 3.91
CA SER A 667 0.97 8.10 4.70
C SER A 667 2.41 8.44 5.04
N THR A 668 3.22 7.45 5.42
CA THR A 668 4.65 7.62 5.71
C THR A 668 5.43 8.07 4.46
N LEU A 669 5.19 7.43 3.32
CA LEU A 669 5.81 7.82 2.05
C LEU A 669 5.42 9.24 1.64
N PHE A 670 4.13 9.60 1.76
CA PHE A 670 3.66 10.97 1.51
C PHE A 670 4.37 11.99 2.40
N THR A 671 4.51 11.69 3.68
CA THR A 671 5.20 12.56 4.64
C THR A 671 6.65 12.80 4.25
N ILE A 672 7.38 11.75 3.88
CA ILE A 672 8.79 11.83 3.45
C ILE A 672 8.90 12.66 2.15
N PHE A 673 8.10 12.35 1.13
CA PHE A 673 8.17 13.05 -0.15
C PHE A 673 7.69 14.49 -0.07
N SER A 674 6.70 14.79 0.79
CA SER A 674 6.27 16.15 1.11
C SER A 674 7.41 16.94 1.75
N GLY A 675 8.08 16.37 2.75
CA GLY A 675 9.24 16.98 3.38
C GLY A 675 10.37 17.27 2.39
N LEU A 676 10.64 16.33 1.48
CA LEU A 676 11.66 16.50 0.42
C LEU A 676 11.25 17.56 -0.61
N ALA A 677 9.99 17.63 -1.01
CA ALA A 677 9.48 18.67 -1.91
C ALA A 677 9.60 20.07 -1.29
N ILE A 678 9.27 20.20 0.00
CA ILE A 678 9.45 21.44 0.75
C ILE A 678 10.93 21.81 0.83
N LEU A 679 11.80 20.86 1.16
CA LEU A 679 13.25 21.07 1.27
C LEU A 679 13.85 21.55 -0.06
N ILE A 680 13.50 20.91 -1.19
CA ILE A 680 13.97 21.34 -2.52
C ILE A 680 13.42 22.72 -2.85
N SER A 681 12.16 23.02 -2.50
CA SER A 681 11.55 24.34 -2.67
C SER A 681 12.27 25.41 -1.87
N CYS A 682 12.63 25.10 -0.63
CA CYS A 682 13.40 26.00 0.23
C CYS A 682 14.83 26.24 -0.29
N LEU A 683 15.50 25.20 -0.84
CA LEU A 683 16.82 25.37 -1.46
C LEU A 683 16.76 26.33 -2.65
N GLY A 684 15.67 26.29 -3.43
CA GLY A 684 15.43 27.22 -4.53
C GLY A 684 15.24 28.65 -4.05
N LEU A 685 14.39 28.83 -3.05
CA LEU A 685 14.12 30.12 -2.45
C LEU A 685 15.37 30.71 -1.78
N PHE A 686 16.14 29.87 -1.06
CA PHE A 686 17.40 30.23 -0.43
C PHE A 686 18.42 30.76 -1.43
N GLY A 687 18.60 30.06 -2.55
CA GLY A 687 19.53 30.50 -3.58
C GLY A 687 19.07 31.78 -4.28
N LEU A 688 17.77 31.95 -4.54
CA LEU A 688 17.20 33.13 -5.14
C LEU A 688 17.26 34.34 -4.19
N ALA A 689 16.98 34.15 -2.90
CA ALA A 689 17.10 35.18 -1.87
C ALA A 689 18.54 35.65 -1.73
N SER A 690 19.51 34.72 -1.69
CA SER A 690 20.96 35.05 -1.66
C SER A 690 21.36 35.93 -2.84
N PHE A 691 20.92 35.60 -4.04
CA PHE A 691 21.21 36.41 -5.24
C PHE A 691 20.54 37.79 -5.20
N THR A 692 19.26 37.87 -4.82
CA THR A 692 18.51 39.13 -4.75
C THR A 692 19.13 40.09 -3.72
N LEU A 693 19.62 39.55 -2.61
CA LEU A 693 20.33 40.33 -1.60
C LEU A 693 21.67 40.85 -2.10
N GLU A 694 22.45 40.04 -2.81
CA GLU A 694 23.72 40.48 -3.39
C GLU A 694 23.48 41.62 -4.42
N GLN A 695 22.41 41.54 -5.19
CA GLN A 695 22.04 42.58 -6.15
C GLN A 695 21.58 43.89 -5.47
N ASN A 696 20.89 43.79 -4.35
CA ASN A 696 20.38 44.95 -3.60
C ASN A 696 21.31 45.44 -2.47
N ARG A 697 22.52 44.92 -2.36
CA ARG A 697 23.48 45.16 -1.28
C ARG A 697 23.74 46.66 -1.05
N LYS A 698 23.91 47.43 -2.12
CA LYS A 698 24.11 48.91 -2.05
C LYS A 698 22.85 49.61 -1.54
N SER A 699 21.65 49.26 -2.01
CA SER A 699 20.39 49.81 -1.57
C SER A 699 20.13 49.55 -0.06
N VAL A 700 20.43 48.32 0.40
CA VAL A 700 20.32 47.92 1.81
C VAL A 700 21.32 48.73 2.67
N ALA A 701 22.57 48.89 2.21
CA ALA A 701 23.59 49.67 2.91
C ALA A 701 23.17 51.14 3.06
N ILE A 702 22.68 51.76 2.00
CA ILE A 702 22.17 53.16 2.04
C ILE A 702 21.03 53.30 3.07
N ARG A 703 20.04 52.42 3.03
CA ARG A 703 18.90 52.45 3.98
C ARG A 703 19.34 52.26 5.43
N LYS A 704 20.34 51.39 5.64
CA LYS A 704 20.92 51.18 6.98
C LYS A 704 21.61 52.42 7.50
N VAL A 705 22.37 53.13 6.65
CA VAL A 705 22.96 54.44 7.00
C VAL A 705 21.89 55.49 7.29
N MET A 706 20.74 55.41 6.59
CA MET A 706 19.59 56.31 6.81
C MET A 706 18.73 55.93 8.03
N GLY A 707 19.18 54.98 8.87
CA GLY A 707 18.53 54.59 10.13
C GLY A 707 17.50 53.45 10.04
N ALA A 708 17.39 52.73 8.94
CA ALA A 708 16.48 51.59 8.85
C ALA A 708 16.86 50.48 9.84
N SER A 709 15.90 50.01 10.65
CA SER A 709 16.10 48.88 11.58
C SER A 709 16.30 47.55 10.83
N VAL A 710 16.96 46.60 11.50
CA VAL A 710 17.15 45.23 10.96
C VAL A 710 15.81 44.60 10.64
N SER A 711 14.79 44.79 11.47
CA SER A 711 13.43 44.25 11.26
C SER A 711 12.76 44.82 10.00
N ASN A 712 12.91 46.14 9.74
CA ASN A 712 12.36 46.77 8.53
C ASN A 712 13.00 46.24 7.25
N ILE A 713 14.34 46.03 7.27
CA ILE A 713 15.08 45.43 6.16
C ILE A 713 14.62 43.98 5.91
N LEU A 714 14.52 43.19 6.99
CA LEU A 714 14.00 41.83 6.96
C LEU A 714 12.62 41.72 6.33
N PHE A 715 11.66 42.50 6.83
CA PHE A 715 10.30 42.50 6.32
C PHE A 715 10.23 42.91 4.85
N MET A 716 10.94 43.97 4.47
CA MET A 716 10.96 44.47 3.09
C MET A 716 11.48 43.40 2.13
N MET A 717 12.56 42.68 2.50
CA MET A 717 13.16 41.65 1.66
C MET A 717 12.32 40.39 1.61
N SER A 718 11.66 40.01 2.69
CA SER A 718 10.83 38.81 2.76
C SER A 718 9.47 38.97 2.11
N LYS A 719 8.89 40.18 2.13
CA LYS A 719 7.52 40.48 1.64
C LYS A 719 7.29 39.99 0.20
N ASP A 720 8.24 40.23 -0.69
CA ASP A 720 8.07 39.89 -2.09
C ASP A 720 8.08 38.35 -2.32
N PHE A 721 8.88 37.62 -1.57
CA PHE A 721 8.90 36.14 -1.64
C PHE A 721 7.64 35.54 -1.00
N LEU A 722 7.21 36.05 0.17
CA LEU A 722 5.99 35.58 0.84
C LEU A 722 4.73 35.82 0.00
N LYS A 723 4.67 36.93 -0.76
CA LYS A 723 3.59 37.16 -1.73
C LYS A 723 3.53 36.06 -2.81
N LEU A 724 4.68 35.63 -3.35
CA LEU A 724 4.72 34.59 -4.37
C LEU A 724 4.26 33.24 -3.80
N VAL A 725 4.66 32.93 -2.57
CA VAL A 725 4.23 31.73 -1.85
C VAL A 725 2.72 31.77 -1.64
N LEU A 726 2.16 32.90 -1.17
CA LEU A 726 0.70 33.08 -0.99
C LEU A 726 -0.07 32.92 -2.31
N ILE A 727 0.41 33.51 -3.40
CA ILE A 727 -0.23 33.34 -4.72
C ILE A 727 -0.21 31.86 -5.13
N GLY A 728 0.92 31.16 -4.92
CA GLY A 728 1.05 29.73 -5.19
C GLY A 728 0.02 28.90 -4.43
N MET A 729 -0.17 29.19 -3.15
CA MET A 729 -1.15 28.50 -2.29
C MET A 729 -2.59 28.78 -2.76
N LEU A 730 -2.93 30.02 -3.09
CA LEU A 730 -4.26 30.38 -3.57
C LEU A 730 -4.61 29.66 -4.87
N VAL A 731 -3.65 29.56 -5.80
CA VAL A 731 -3.83 28.82 -7.07
C VAL A 731 -3.92 27.31 -6.83
N ALA A 732 -3.16 26.79 -5.86
CA ALA A 732 -3.12 25.36 -5.55
C ALA A 732 -4.33 24.86 -4.76
N SER A 733 -4.99 25.74 -3.97
CA SER A 733 -6.10 25.34 -3.09
C SER A 733 -7.27 24.67 -3.81
N PRO A 734 -7.79 25.17 -4.95
CA PRO A 734 -8.87 24.48 -5.68
C PRO A 734 -8.44 23.10 -6.19
N VAL A 735 -7.21 22.99 -6.66
CA VAL A 735 -6.65 21.71 -7.18
C VAL A 735 -6.51 20.69 -6.05
N ALA A 736 -5.96 21.12 -4.91
CA ALA A 736 -5.82 20.27 -3.73
C ALA A 736 -7.18 19.82 -3.20
N TYR A 737 -8.16 20.75 -3.13
CA TYR A 737 -9.53 20.45 -2.71
C TYR A 737 -10.16 19.37 -3.60
N TYR A 738 -10.13 19.57 -4.92
CA TYR A 738 -10.70 18.62 -5.87
C TYR A 738 -10.04 17.23 -5.78
N ALA A 739 -8.70 17.19 -5.77
CA ALA A 739 -7.95 15.94 -5.72
C ALA A 739 -8.24 15.17 -4.42
N MET A 740 -8.25 15.86 -3.28
CA MET A 740 -8.48 15.23 -1.98
C MET A 740 -9.93 14.81 -1.78
N THR A 741 -10.89 15.59 -2.24
CA THR A 741 -12.31 15.21 -2.21
C THR A 741 -12.54 13.94 -3.03
N LYS A 742 -11.95 13.86 -4.23
CA LYS A 742 -12.07 12.67 -5.08
C LYS A 742 -11.40 11.44 -4.45
N TRP A 743 -10.27 11.63 -3.78
CA TRP A 743 -9.60 10.54 -3.06
C TRP A 743 -10.42 10.03 -1.87
N LEU A 744 -11.00 10.93 -1.08
CA LEU A 744 -11.84 10.60 0.08
C LEU A 744 -13.15 9.89 -0.31
N GLN A 745 -13.66 10.07 -1.53
CA GLN A 745 -14.83 9.33 -2.04
C GLN A 745 -14.58 7.82 -2.17
N GLY A 746 -13.33 7.37 -2.16
CA GLY A 746 -12.99 5.95 -2.12
C GLY A 746 -13.15 5.28 -0.75
N PHE A 747 -13.59 6.02 0.29
CA PHE A 747 -13.81 5.51 1.64
C PHE A 747 -15.28 5.65 2.00
N ALA A 748 -15.88 4.57 2.55
CA ALA A 748 -17.26 4.63 3.06
C ALA A 748 -17.39 5.63 4.21
N TYR A 749 -16.34 5.74 5.02
CA TYR A 749 -16.25 6.68 6.14
C TYR A 749 -15.05 7.59 5.96
N SER A 750 -15.30 8.86 5.71
CA SER A 750 -14.25 9.84 5.47
C SER A 750 -14.26 10.96 6.50
N VAL A 751 -13.04 11.47 6.81
CA VAL A 751 -12.89 12.67 7.62
C VAL A 751 -13.47 13.88 6.90
N GLY A 752 -14.22 14.72 7.62
CA GLY A 752 -14.71 15.98 7.07
C GLY A 752 -13.54 16.88 6.67
N PHE A 753 -13.45 17.18 5.38
CA PHE A 753 -12.36 17.97 4.80
C PHE A 753 -12.73 19.47 4.78
N GLY A 754 -12.34 20.16 5.82
CA GLY A 754 -12.65 21.58 6.02
C GLY A 754 -11.52 22.52 5.56
N TRP A 755 -11.83 23.83 5.47
CA TRP A 755 -10.87 24.89 5.09
C TRP A 755 -9.72 25.09 6.09
N LEU A 756 -9.84 24.59 7.32
CA LEU A 756 -8.78 24.65 8.35
C LEU A 756 -7.48 23.96 7.91
N VAL A 757 -7.57 22.89 7.11
CA VAL A 757 -6.40 22.21 6.55
C VAL A 757 -5.54 23.14 5.70
N PHE A 758 -6.20 23.98 4.89
CA PHE A 758 -5.51 24.95 4.04
C PHE A 758 -4.82 26.04 4.85
N ILE A 759 -5.44 26.48 5.95
CA ILE A 759 -4.83 27.46 6.85
C ILE A 759 -3.61 26.87 7.54
N TYR A 760 -3.73 25.65 8.05
CA TYR A 760 -2.60 24.97 8.70
C TYR A 760 -1.43 24.78 7.71
N ALA A 761 -1.69 24.21 6.53
CA ALA A 761 -0.67 24.01 5.50
C ALA A 761 -0.05 25.34 5.05
N ALA A 762 -0.87 26.39 4.88
CA ALA A 762 -0.39 27.74 4.55
C ALA A 762 0.48 28.31 5.65
N GLY A 763 0.09 28.18 6.92
CA GLY A 763 0.89 28.61 8.06
C GLY A 763 2.27 27.95 8.09
N VAL A 764 2.33 26.63 7.94
CA VAL A 764 3.60 25.87 7.90
C VAL A 764 4.47 26.34 6.74
N ALA A 765 3.91 26.43 5.52
CA ALA A 765 4.67 26.84 4.34
C ALA A 765 5.19 28.27 4.44
N LEU A 766 4.40 29.22 4.99
CA LEU A 766 4.84 30.60 5.20
C LEU A 766 5.94 30.69 6.26
N VAL A 767 5.84 29.96 7.36
CA VAL A 767 6.88 29.92 8.41
C VAL A 767 8.19 29.40 7.84
N VAL A 768 8.15 28.29 7.09
CA VAL A 768 9.34 27.68 6.48
C VAL A 768 9.96 28.62 5.42
N ALA A 769 9.14 29.21 4.55
CA ALA A 769 9.59 30.19 3.57
C ALA A 769 10.20 31.44 4.22
N PHE A 770 9.55 31.98 5.27
CA PHE A 770 10.06 33.11 6.03
C PHE A 770 11.41 32.78 6.70
N ALA A 771 11.51 31.64 7.38
CA ALA A 771 12.76 31.19 8.00
C ALA A 771 13.91 31.09 6.99
N THR A 772 13.61 30.52 5.81
CA THR A 772 14.59 30.34 4.72
C THR A 772 15.13 31.69 4.21
N VAL A 773 14.25 32.67 4.00
CA VAL A 773 14.65 34.02 3.50
C VAL A 773 15.30 34.85 4.61
N SER A 774 14.82 34.71 5.85
CA SER A 774 15.30 35.49 7.01
C SER A 774 16.76 35.26 7.29
N TYR A 775 17.30 34.04 7.11
CA TYR A 775 18.70 33.76 7.30
C TYR A 775 19.60 34.67 6.47
N HIS A 776 19.33 34.81 5.18
CA HIS A 776 20.13 35.68 4.30
C HIS A 776 19.88 37.16 4.57
N SER A 777 18.61 37.53 4.81
CA SER A 777 18.25 38.93 5.10
C SER A 777 18.89 39.44 6.40
N LEU A 778 18.97 38.59 7.42
CA LEU A 778 19.64 38.88 8.67
C LEU A 778 21.15 39.07 8.46
N LYS A 779 21.80 38.17 7.71
CA LYS A 779 23.20 38.27 7.37
C LYS A 779 23.54 39.56 6.62
N ALA A 780 22.69 39.99 5.68
CA ALA A 780 22.87 41.24 4.95
C ALA A 780 22.62 42.47 5.85
N ALA A 781 21.60 42.45 6.71
CA ALA A 781 21.27 43.53 7.63
C ALA A 781 22.33 43.70 8.74
N THR A 782 23.06 42.66 9.11
CA THR A 782 24.13 42.72 10.12
C THR A 782 25.49 43.11 9.51
N THR A 783 25.68 43.05 8.19
CA THR A 783 26.98 43.39 7.54
C THR A 783 27.25 44.90 7.69
N ASN A 784 28.54 45.24 7.87
CA ASN A 784 28.99 46.65 8.02
C ASN A 784 28.72 47.43 6.71
N PRO A 785 27.94 48.53 6.74
CA PRO A 785 27.59 49.26 5.54
C PRO A 785 28.77 49.92 4.83
N VAL A 786 29.88 50.25 5.54
CA VAL A 786 31.08 50.85 4.95
C VAL A 786 31.73 49.90 3.94
N ASN A 787 31.80 48.59 4.26
CA ASN A 787 32.38 47.58 3.35
C ASN A 787 31.52 47.38 2.10
N SER A 788 30.22 47.61 2.23
CA SER A 788 29.25 47.40 1.14
C SER A 788 29.16 48.61 0.19
N LEU A 789 29.65 49.77 0.61
CA LEU A 789 29.68 51.02 -0.20
C LEU A 789 31.02 51.19 -0.91
N LYS A 790 32.12 50.60 -0.42
CA LYS A 790 33.44 50.64 -1.06
C LYS A 790 33.62 49.67 -2.26
N GLU A 791 32.81 48.56 -2.34
CA GLU A 791 32.73 47.66 -3.49
C GLU A 791 31.68 48.22 -4.51
#